data_caf7f8b4e701fdcb8f433bee8bfd58ae
#
_entry.id   caf7f8b4e701fdcb8f433bee8bfd58ae
#
_cell.length_a   1.000
_cell.length_b   1.000
_cell.length_c   1.000
_cell.angle_alpha   90.00
_cell.angle_beta   90.00
_cell.angle_gamma   90.00
#
_symmetry.space_group_name_H-M   'P 1'
#
loop_
_entity.id
_entity.type
_entity.pdbx_description
1 polymer ?
#
loop_
_entity_poly.entity_id
_entity_poly.type
_entity_poly.pdbx_seq_one_letter_code
_entity_poly.pdbx_strand_id
1 'polypeptide(L)'
;MGVVMTNDEQWIKTTCPRDCYDGCGIIVHKRNGEIFKVKGNRDHPSTRGPLCAKCAVSYNGVWLDENARLLYPLRRSGNKGGGEFERISWDEALAEIAQRFVDIDHQYGADRIYHTHYTGTCSVIAGKFPKRFFDHIGATEVDPDTICNAAGHAALSYVFGDSVSGFDPRTSKDSECILIWGANPAHCGPHVHEHWLREHDAKVIVIDPVRTETAASADLHLQVRPGADAALAFAMLHVIRRDALVDENYIKDHVQGYEEVLPSIECCTPEWGKAETGIPATLIEQAARLYARGPSLLWLGQGLQRQPRGGNVFRACAMLPALTGNIGKPGAGFYYLNDTIGIGGRGGGAPGYEKPRFNGGPPPVSQMDIPDLLQAPAAIRSYVVWNCNPLASNPNQALMRQGLAREELFTVVIDCFMTDTADYADIVLPAASFLEFDDVCSSYFHLTIGAQVQCRKPMGESLPNQEIFRRLARAMRFQESTLYEDDRSIIERTLRASGVRETWQELTEQGWAHVADEPLILWAEGRFATPSGRIEIASERAEADGLPRLPQATADAEPVDGKLRLISPAAKWLMNSSFGNDHRVIKMMGPATVTCHPETASDLGIGNGDRVRLSNELGELVLTLRVSDMITPGALLVYKSRWLKSEPDRANVNVLCVARKTDMGESTSVHATEVTVSRID
;
A
#
# COMPACT_ATOMS: atom_id res chain seq x y z
N MET A 1 -7.99 -17.71 -55.42
CA MET A 1 -7.02 -16.76 -54.83
C MET A 1 -6.99 -16.95 -53.35
N GLY A 2 -5.98 -17.68 -52.87
CA GLY A 2 -5.83 -17.91 -51.44
C GLY A 2 -5.33 -16.63 -50.76
N VAL A 3 -6.10 -16.16 -49.76
CA VAL A 3 -5.63 -15.11 -48.86
C VAL A 3 -4.48 -15.69 -48.03
N VAL A 4 -3.26 -15.29 -48.34
CA VAL A 4 -2.10 -15.56 -47.49
C VAL A 4 -2.30 -14.66 -46.24
N MET A 5 -2.83 -15.25 -45.18
CA MET A 5 -2.83 -14.61 -43.83
C MET A 5 -1.37 -14.55 -43.38
N THR A 6 -0.73 -13.41 -43.54
CA THR A 6 0.54 -13.14 -42.87
C THR A 6 0.24 -13.12 -41.36
N ASN A 7 0.80 -14.04 -40.62
CA ASN A 7 0.73 -14.09 -39.17
C ASN A 7 1.52 -12.89 -38.64
N ASP A 8 0.88 -11.73 -38.49
CA ASP A 8 1.51 -10.55 -37.92
C ASP A 8 1.57 -10.72 -36.39
N GLU A 9 2.69 -11.30 -35.94
CA GLU A 9 2.97 -11.47 -34.50
C GLU A 9 3.87 -10.35 -33.99
N GLN A 10 3.44 -9.67 -32.94
CA GLN A 10 4.19 -8.61 -32.27
C GLN A 10 4.38 -8.95 -30.80
N TRP A 11 5.55 -8.61 -30.27
CA TRP A 11 5.92 -8.77 -28.88
C TRP A 11 6.29 -7.41 -28.29
N ILE A 12 5.45 -6.88 -27.40
CA ILE A 12 5.62 -5.55 -26.82
C ILE A 12 6.02 -5.71 -25.36
N LYS A 13 7.14 -5.12 -24.98
CA LYS A 13 7.56 -5.04 -23.58
C LYS A 13 6.79 -3.90 -22.89
N THR A 14 6.29 -4.17 -21.71
CA THR A 14 5.58 -3.19 -20.87
C THR A 14 5.75 -3.55 -19.40
N THR A 15 5.15 -2.79 -18.50
CA THR A 15 5.32 -2.96 -17.04
C THR A 15 3.99 -3.16 -16.34
N CYS A 16 3.96 -3.98 -15.30
CA CYS A 16 2.82 -4.17 -14.42
C CYS A 16 2.71 -3.00 -13.43
N PRO A 17 1.64 -2.19 -13.49
CA PRO A 17 1.50 -1.03 -12.63
C PRO A 17 0.69 -1.33 -11.36
N ARG A 18 0.67 -2.57 -10.88
CA ARG A 18 -0.09 -2.91 -9.66
C ARG A 18 0.68 -2.50 -8.42
N ASP A 19 -0.05 -2.23 -7.35
CA ASP A 19 0.42 -1.89 -6.01
C ASP A 19 1.16 -3.07 -5.35
N CYS A 20 2.37 -3.33 -5.84
CA CYS A 20 3.16 -4.51 -5.54
C CYS A 20 4.64 -4.16 -5.50
N TYR A 21 5.40 -4.77 -4.61
CA TYR A 21 6.85 -4.58 -4.52
C TYR A 21 7.60 -5.01 -5.78
N ASP A 22 7.01 -5.93 -6.57
CA ASP A 22 7.69 -6.56 -7.70
C ASP A 22 7.91 -5.63 -8.92
N GLY A 23 6.98 -4.71 -9.23
CA GLY A 23 7.07 -3.86 -10.42
C GLY A 23 7.39 -4.66 -11.71
N CYS A 24 6.66 -5.76 -11.96
CA CYS A 24 7.04 -6.77 -12.95
C CYS A 24 7.17 -6.26 -14.39
N GLY A 25 8.25 -6.66 -15.06
CA GLY A 25 8.32 -6.58 -16.52
C GLY A 25 7.33 -7.55 -17.17
N ILE A 26 6.60 -7.07 -18.18
CA ILE A 26 5.58 -7.81 -18.92
C ILE A 26 5.96 -7.87 -20.41
N ILE A 27 5.58 -8.96 -21.06
CA ILE A 27 5.56 -9.09 -22.53
C ILE A 27 4.14 -9.34 -22.97
N VAL A 28 3.62 -8.46 -23.84
CA VAL A 28 2.34 -8.62 -24.50
C VAL A 28 2.55 -9.21 -25.87
N HIS A 29 2.01 -10.40 -26.09
CA HIS A 29 1.99 -11.07 -27.38
C HIS A 29 0.71 -10.69 -28.12
N LYS A 30 0.86 -10.04 -29.28
CA LYS A 30 -0.24 -9.72 -30.20
C LYS A 30 -0.18 -10.63 -31.40
N ARG A 31 -1.37 -10.96 -31.92
CA ARG A 31 -1.55 -11.72 -33.15
C ARG A 31 -2.66 -11.06 -33.96
N ASN A 32 -2.37 -10.71 -35.20
CA ASN A 32 -3.32 -10.00 -36.10
C ASN A 32 -3.88 -8.71 -35.46
N GLY A 33 -3.03 -7.96 -34.76
CA GLY A 33 -3.44 -6.69 -34.11
C GLY A 33 -4.07 -6.83 -32.72
N GLU A 34 -4.54 -8.03 -32.33
CA GLU A 34 -5.20 -8.27 -31.04
C GLU A 34 -4.25 -8.87 -30.01
N ILE A 35 -4.49 -8.58 -28.70
CA ILE A 35 -3.71 -9.19 -27.63
C ILE A 35 -4.09 -10.65 -27.48
N PHE A 36 -3.15 -11.53 -27.80
CA PHE A 36 -3.33 -12.98 -27.68
C PHE A 36 -2.94 -13.47 -26.27
N LYS A 37 -1.87 -12.89 -25.67
CA LYS A 37 -1.37 -13.32 -24.37
C LYS A 37 -0.57 -12.24 -23.68
N VAL A 38 -0.75 -12.11 -22.36
CA VAL A 38 0.07 -11.31 -21.46
C VAL A 38 0.94 -12.28 -20.63
N LYS A 39 2.26 -12.09 -20.65
CA LYS A 39 3.26 -12.93 -19.97
C LYS A 39 4.23 -12.07 -19.18
N GLY A 40 4.97 -12.65 -18.24
CA GLY A 40 6.10 -11.99 -17.61
C GLY A 40 7.32 -11.95 -18.53
N ASN A 41 8.14 -10.94 -18.36
CA ASN A 41 9.40 -10.75 -19.07
C ASN A 41 10.54 -11.45 -18.33
N ARG A 42 11.14 -12.48 -18.95
CA ARG A 42 12.26 -13.23 -18.36
C ARG A 42 13.54 -12.41 -18.26
N ASP A 43 13.68 -11.39 -19.11
CA ASP A 43 14.88 -10.54 -19.15
C ASP A 43 14.83 -9.42 -18.09
N HIS A 44 13.71 -9.28 -17.35
CA HIS A 44 13.60 -8.30 -16.29
C HIS A 44 14.48 -8.70 -15.10
N PRO A 45 15.39 -7.81 -14.62
CA PRO A 45 16.45 -8.19 -13.67
C PRO A 45 15.94 -8.69 -12.33
N SER A 46 14.80 -8.16 -11.86
CA SER A 46 14.26 -8.50 -10.55
C SER A 46 13.18 -9.59 -10.61
N THR A 47 12.33 -9.61 -11.65
CA THR A 47 11.18 -10.53 -11.68
C THR A 47 11.38 -11.77 -12.54
N ARG A 48 12.36 -11.80 -13.41
CA ARG A 48 12.99 -12.95 -14.13
C ARG A 48 12.05 -14.03 -14.65
N GLY A 49 10.78 -13.79 -14.87
CA GLY A 49 9.96 -14.91 -15.30
C GLY A 49 8.48 -14.68 -15.35
N PRO A 50 7.71 -15.75 -15.12
CA PRO A 50 6.26 -15.71 -15.28
C PRO A 50 5.62 -14.69 -14.36
N LEU A 51 4.50 -14.11 -14.79
CA LEU A 51 3.67 -13.31 -13.90
C LEU A 51 3.22 -14.14 -12.70
N CYS A 52 3.05 -13.50 -11.54
CA CYS A 52 2.41 -14.12 -10.40
C CYS A 52 1.00 -14.60 -10.78
N ALA A 53 0.50 -15.65 -10.10
CA ALA A 53 -0.73 -16.33 -10.50
C ALA A 53 -1.95 -15.40 -10.62
N LYS A 54 -2.14 -14.44 -9.69
CA LYS A 54 -3.25 -13.48 -9.75
C LYS A 54 -3.21 -12.58 -10.99
N CYS A 55 -2.04 -12.04 -11.34
CA CYS A 55 -1.85 -11.24 -12.55
C CYS A 55 -1.97 -12.08 -13.83
N ALA A 56 -1.37 -13.28 -13.86
CA ALA A 56 -1.44 -14.17 -14.99
C ALA A 56 -2.87 -14.57 -15.36
N VAL A 57 -3.71 -14.79 -14.36
CA VAL A 57 -5.13 -15.12 -14.54
C VAL A 57 -5.90 -13.88 -15.02
N SER A 58 -5.84 -12.78 -14.27
CA SER A 58 -6.70 -11.62 -14.54
C SER A 58 -6.31 -10.85 -15.78
N TYR A 59 -5.00 -10.67 -16.06
CA TYR A 59 -4.55 -9.98 -17.28
C TYR A 59 -4.88 -10.75 -18.57
N ASN A 60 -5.06 -12.06 -18.48
CA ASN A 60 -5.57 -12.87 -19.59
C ASN A 60 -7.06 -13.21 -19.43
N GLY A 61 -7.81 -12.37 -18.73
CA GLY A 61 -9.20 -12.54 -18.44
C GLY A 61 -9.95 -11.20 -18.43
N VAL A 62 -10.46 -10.81 -17.27
CA VAL A 62 -11.32 -9.62 -17.13
C VAL A 62 -10.70 -8.32 -17.65
N TRP A 63 -9.37 -8.22 -17.69
CA TRP A 63 -8.68 -7.06 -18.26
C TRP A 63 -8.75 -6.97 -19.79
N LEU A 64 -9.00 -8.10 -20.48
CA LEU A 64 -9.16 -8.19 -21.92
C LEU A 64 -10.61 -8.43 -22.35
N ASP A 65 -11.53 -8.63 -21.40
CA ASP A 65 -12.92 -8.94 -21.65
C ASP A 65 -13.76 -7.65 -21.69
N GLU A 66 -14.29 -7.33 -22.87
CA GLU A 66 -15.15 -6.16 -23.07
C GLU A 66 -16.43 -6.19 -22.20
N ASN A 67 -16.93 -7.38 -21.87
CA ASN A 67 -18.13 -7.52 -21.03
C ASN A 67 -17.84 -7.24 -19.55
N ALA A 68 -16.59 -7.33 -19.13
CA ALA A 68 -16.17 -7.04 -17.75
C ALA A 68 -15.76 -5.58 -17.55
N ARG A 69 -15.36 -4.88 -18.64
CA ARG A 69 -14.82 -3.53 -18.62
C ARG A 69 -15.95 -2.47 -18.72
N LEU A 70 -15.71 -1.33 -18.08
CA LEU A 70 -16.47 -0.11 -18.36
C LEU A 70 -16.02 0.43 -19.72
N LEU A 71 -16.98 0.61 -20.63
CA LEU A 71 -16.71 1.00 -22.02
C LEU A 71 -17.20 2.40 -22.35
N TYR A 72 -18.17 2.92 -21.63
CA TYR A 72 -18.86 4.17 -21.91
C TYR A 72 -19.13 4.95 -20.63
N PRO A 73 -19.24 6.29 -20.69
CA PRO A 73 -19.75 7.07 -19.57
C PRO A 73 -21.18 6.66 -19.22
N LEU A 74 -21.46 6.57 -17.93
CA LEU A 74 -22.73 6.12 -17.40
C LEU A 74 -23.28 7.16 -16.43
N ARG A 75 -24.61 7.42 -16.51
CA ARG A 75 -25.37 8.21 -15.53
C ARG A 75 -26.29 7.28 -14.77
N ARG A 76 -26.38 7.46 -13.47
CA ARG A 76 -27.34 6.76 -12.62
C ARG A 76 -28.77 7.02 -13.03
N SER A 77 -29.59 5.98 -13.19
CA SER A 77 -31.00 6.04 -13.52
C SER A 77 -31.93 5.56 -12.39
N GLY A 78 -31.40 4.85 -11.41
CA GLY A 78 -32.11 4.33 -10.22
C GLY A 78 -31.63 4.93 -8.91
N ASN A 79 -31.92 4.23 -7.80
CA ASN A 79 -31.45 4.59 -6.47
C ASN A 79 -29.94 4.36 -6.33
N LYS A 80 -29.25 5.17 -5.51
CA LYS A 80 -27.83 4.95 -5.19
C LYS A 80 -27.62 3.57 -4.56
N GLY A 81 -26.63 2.84 -5.05
CA GLY A 81 -26.35 1.46 -4.65
C GLY A 81 -27.20 0.41 -5.36
N GLY A 82 -28.15 0.81 -6.20
CA GLY A 82 -28.99 -0.10 -7.00
C GLY A 82 -28.28 -0.68 -8.23
N GLY A 83 -27.22 -0.04 -8.71
CA GLY A 83 -26.45 -0.50 -9.87
C GLY A 83 -27.17 -0.25 -11.21
N GLU A 84 -28.18 0.63 -11.25
CA GLU A 84 -28.94 0.96 -12.44
C GLU A 84 -28.37 2.22 -13.10
N PHE A 85 -27.92 2.09 -14.36
CA PHE A 85 -27.28 3.14 -15.11
C PHE A 85 -27.73 3.19 -16.54
N GLU A 86 -27.72 4.39 -17.13
CA GLU A 86 -27.90 4.63 -18.57
C GLU A 86 -26.61 5.14 -19.18
N ARG A 87 -26.36 4.77 -20.45
CA ARG A 87 -25.23 5.31 -21.19
C ARG A 87 -25.48 6.75 -21.58
N ILE A 88 -24.48 7.61 -21.39
CA ILE A 88 -24.45 9.00 -21.85
C ILE A 88 -23.18 9.24 -22.68
N SER A 89 -23.14 10.38 -23.37
CA SER A 89 -21.91 10.82 -24.06
C SER A 89 -20.90 11.42 -23.10
N TRP A 90 -19.62 11.50 -23.52
CA TRP A 90 -18.58 12.20 -22.77
C TRP A 90 -18.93 13.68 -22.57
N ASP A 91 -19.49 14.35 -23.59
CA ASP A 91 -19.85 15.76 -23.49
C ASP A 91 -20.96 16.00 -22.46
N GLU A 92 -21.97 15.14 -22.38
CA GLU A 92 -23.00 15.18 -21.35
C GLU A 92 -22.42 14.95 -19.96
N ALA A 93 -21.57 13.90 -19.79
CA ALA A 93 -20.97 13.59 -18.51
C ALA A 93 -20.07 14.74 -17.99
N LEU A 94 -19.19 15.26 -18.83
CA LEU A 94 -18.27 16.32 -18.45
C LEU A 94 -18.98 17.66 -18.21
N ALA A 95 -20.02 17.97 -19.00
CA ALA A 95 -20.83 19.17 -18.78
C ALA A 95 -21.58 19.11 -17.45
N GLU A 96 -22.16 17.95 -17.10
CA GLU A 96 -22.84 17.76 -15.81
C GLU A 96 -21.88 17.87 -14.63
N ILE A 97 -20.71 17.20 -14.70
CA ILE A 97 -19.68 17.28 -13.64
C ILE A 97 -19.19 18.73 -13.47
N ALA A 98 -18.89 19.41 -14.58
CA ALA A 98 -18.43 20.80 -14.54
C ALA A 98 -19.48 21.72 -13.92
N GLN A 99 -20.78 21.59 -14.32
CA GLN A 99 -21.85 22.40 -13.76
C GLN A 99 -22.03 22.14 -12.26
N ARG A 100 -22.03 20.86 -11.83
CA ARG A 100 -22.13 20.50 -10.40
C ARG A 100 -21.00 21.08 -9.58
N PHE A 101 -19.78 21.06 -10.10
CA PHE A 101 -18.62 21.62 -9.38
C PHE A 101 -18.74 23.15 -9.25
N VAL A 102 -19.17 23.84 -10.31
CA VAL A 102 -19.45 25.29 -10.27
C VAL A 102 -20.56 25.63 -9.28
N ASP A 103 -21.63 24.86 -9.26
CA ASP A 103 -22.77 25.08 -8.35
C ASP A 103 -22.33 24.86 -6.88
N ILE A 104 -21.55 23.80 -6.61
CA ILE A 104 -21.03 23.52 -5.26
C ILE A 104 -20.08 24.62 -4.83
N ASP A 105 -19.15 25.05 -5.69
CA ASP A 105 -18.20 26.11 -5.37
C ASP A 105 -18.93 27.42 -5.04
N HIS A 106 -19.88 27.84 -5.87
CA HIS A 106 -20.65 29.05 -5.65
C HIS A 106 -21.49 29.02 -4.38
N GLN A 107 -22.07 27.85 -4.04
CA GLN A 107 -23.01 27.76 -2.93
C GLN A 107 -22.35 27.41 -1.59
N TYR A 108 -21.27 26.64 -1.63
CA TYR A 108 -20.68 26.04 -0.41
C TYR A 108 -19.15 26.23 -0.31
N GLY A 109 -18.48 26.53 -1.43
CA GLY A 109 -17.02 26.55 -1.57
C GLY A 109 -16.45 25.28 -2.19
N ALA A 110 -15.37 25.42 -2.96
CA ALA A 110 -14.71 24.30 -3.63
C ALA A 110 -14.13 23.27 -2.67
N ASP A 111 -13.83 23.67 -1.43
CA ASP A 111 -13.39 22.79 -0.34
C ASP A 111 -14.43 21.72 0.06
N ARG A 112 -15.68 21.82 -0.42
CA ARG A 112 -16.74 20.81 -0.27
C ARG A 112 -16.76 19.75 -1.38
N ILE A 113 -15.86 19.87 -2.34
CA ILE A 113 -15.56 18.85 -3.34
C ILE A 113 -14.39 18.04 -2.81
N TYR A 114 -14.64 16.81 -2.42
CA TYR A 114 -13.62 15.89 -1.94
C TYR A 114 -13.19 14.94 -3.05
N HIS A 115 -11.90 14.65 -3.09
CA HIS A 115 -11.38 13.69 -4.04
C HIS A 115 -10.46 12.69 -3.37
N THR A 116 -10.54 11.43 -3.82
CA THR A 116 -9.64 10.38 -3.39
C THR A 116 -9.16 9.54 -4.54
N HIS A 117 -7.96 9.03 -4.40
CA HIS A 117 -7.39 8.07 -5.34
C HIS A 117 -6.45 7.14 -4.57
N TYR A 118 -6.06 6.05 -5.21
CA TYR A 118 -4.93 5.29 -4.71
C TYR A 118 -4.28 4.44 -5.82
N THR A 119 -3.50 3.44 -5.41
CA THR A 119 -2.61 2.64 -6.25
C THR A 119 -3.32 1.51 -7.01
N GLY A 120 -4.57 1.68 -7.41
CA GLY A 120 -5.22 0.85 -8.43
C GLY A 120 -4.41 0.83 -9.73
N THR A 121 -3.60 1.89 -9.95
CA THR A 121 -2.46 1.89 -10.86
C THR A 121 -1.30 2.70 -10.28
N CYS A 122 -0.08 2.16 -10.35
CA CYS A 122 1.17 2.84 -10.03
C CYS A 122 1.80 3.53 -11.25
N SER A 123 1.05 3.67 -12.35
CA SER A 123 1.41 4.51 -13.50
C SER A 123 1.55 5.96 -13.04
N VAL A 124 2.69 6.59 -13.32
CA VAL A 124 3.04 7.89 -12.72
C VAL A 124 2.09 8.99 -13.16
N ILE A 125 1.78 9.08 -14.46
CA ILE A 125 0.90 10.13 -15.00
C ILE A 125 -0.54 9.83 -14.63
N ALA A 126 -1.05 8.65 -14.97
CA ALA A 126 -2.44 8.29 -14.72
C ALA A 126 -2.83 8.32 -13.23
N GLY A 127 -1.86 8.06 -12.34
CA GLY A 127 -2.06 8.15 -10.89
C GLY A 127 -2.11 9.58 -10.37
N LYS A 128 -1.18 10.45 -10.83
CA LYS A 128 -0.91 11.75 -10.19
C LYS A 128 -1.43 12.97 -10.96
N PHE A 129 -1.54 12.90 -12.29
CA PHE A 129 -1.97 14.05 -13.11
C PHE A 129 -3.36 14.60 -12.71
N PRO A 130 -4.37 13.76 -12.36
CA PRO A 130 -5.67 14.25 -11.94
C PRO A 130 -5.63 15.23 -10.77
N LYS A 131 -4.66 15.09 -9.88
CA LYS A 131 -4.50 15.95 -8.71
C LYS A 131 -4.31 17.42 -9.09
N ARG A 132 -3.66 17.72 -10.23
CA ARG A 132 -3.48 19.10 -10.73
C ARG A 132 -4.81 19.82 -10.92
N PHE A 133 -5.84 19.10 -11.39
CA PHE A 133 -7.16 19.67 -11.56
C PHE A 133 -7.80 20.04 -10.21
N PHE A 134 -7.73 19.15 -9.22
CA PHE A 134 -8.30 19.38 -7.91
C PHE A 134 -7.55 20.47 -7.13
N ASP A 135 -6.23 20.46 -7.23
CA ASP A 135 -5.40 21.55 -6.67
C ASP A 135 -5.75 22.90 -7.31
N HIS A 136 -6.07 22.93 -8.62
CA HIS A 136 -6.46 24.16 -9.33
C HIS A 136 -7.80 24.72 -8.84
N ILE A 137 -8.78 23.89 -8.54
CA ILE A 137 -10.09 24.34 -8.05
C ILE A 137 -10.13 24.55 -6.54
N GLY A 138 -9.10 24.17 -5.78
CA GLY A 138 -9.08 24.27 -4.32
C GLY A 138 -9.92 23.22 -3.60
N ALA A 139 -10.10 22.04 -4.20
CA ALA A 139 -10.84 20.92 -3.63
C ALA A 139 -10.08 20.26 -2.46
N THR A 140 -10.80 19.57 -1.58
CA THR A 140 -10.22 18.84 -0.44
C THR A 140 -9.69 17.48 -0.87
N GLU A 141 -8.39 17.25 -0.67
CA GLU A 141 -7.80 15.93 -0.85
C GLU A 141 -8.14 15.02 0.35
N VAL A 142 -8.59 13.80 0.04
CA VAL A 142 -8.57 12.71 1.02
C VAL A 142 -7.24 12.01 0.86
N ASP A 143 -6.33 12.21 1.80
CA ASP A 143 -4.96 11.73 1.70
C ASP A 143 -4.93 10.19 1.57
N PRO A 144 -4.54 9.67 0.40
CA PRO A 144 -4.57 8.25 0.15
C PRO A 144 -3.57 7.47 1.00
N ASP A 145 -2.51 8.10 1.48
CA ASP A 145 -1.46 7.43 2.22
C ASP A 145 -1.86 7.11 3.67
N THR A 146 -2.88 7.78 4.20
CA THR A 146 -3.41 7.53 5.55
C THR A 146 -4.05 6.13 5.72
N ILE A 147 -4.46 5.46 4.62
CA ILE A 147 -4.86 4.06 4.68
C ILE A 147 -3.69 3.09 4.45
N CYS A 148 -2.50 3.60 4.16
CA CYS A 148 -1.34 2.80 3.77
C CYS A 148 -0.08 3.09 4.60
N ASN A 149 0.72 4.09 4.24
CA ASN A 149 2.11 4.23 4.68
C ASN A 149 2.36 5.43 5.61
N ALA A 150 1.40 6.32 5.78
CA ALA A 150 1.62 7.63 6.40
C ALA A 150 2.26 7.57 7.80
N ALA A 151 1.90 6.58 8.65
CA ALA A 151 2.50 6.47 9.98
C ALA A 151 3.99 6.10 9.93
N GLY A 152 4.36 5.12 9.08
CA GLY A 152 5.76 4.74 8.90
C GLY A 152 6.58 5.87 8.29
N HIS A 153 6.02 6.61 7.32
CA HIS A 153 6.68 7.79 6.74
C HIS A 153 6.91 8.89 7.78
N ALA A 154 5.91 9.23 8.59
CA ALA A 154 6.04 10.21 9.66
C ALA A 154 7.12 9.78 10.68
N ALA A 155 7.03 8.54 11.15
CA ALA A 155 7.96 8.00 12.16
C ALA A 155 9.41 7.98 11.69
N LEU A 156 9.68 7.45 10.48
CA LEU A 156 11.04 7.39 9.93
C LEU A 156 11.57 8.78 9.58
N SER A 157 10.71 9.72 9.19
CA SER A 157 11.11 11.12 8.98
C SER A 157 11.56 11.80 10.27
N TYR A 158 11.02 11.45 11.43
CA TYR A 158 11.53 11.93 12.73
C TYR A 158 12.91 11.35 13.06
N VAL A 159 13.19 10.11 12.64
CA VAL A 159 14.44 9.40 12.99
C VAL A 159 15.56 9.67 11.98
N PHE A 160 15.27 9.52 10.69
CA PHE A 160 16.25 9.60 9.61
C PHE A 160 16.11 10.85 8.73
N GLY A 161 15.05 11.64 8.89
CA GLY A 161 14.71 12.76 8.02
C GLY A 161 14.14 12.35 6.66
N ASP A 162 14.17 11.06 6.33
CA ASP A 162 13.64 10.45 5.11
C ASP A 162 13.10 9.05 5.42
N SER A 163 12.10 8.64 4.68
CA SER A 163 11.41 7.36 4.86
C SER A 163 11.39 6.48 3.61
N VAL A 164 11.85 7.00 2.47
CA VAL A 164 11.74 6.36 1.16
C VAL A 164 13.07 6.10 0.46
N SER A 165 14.18 6.44 1.10
CA SER A 165 15.54 6.07 0.68
C SER A 165 15.98 4.84 1.49
N GLY A 166 15.42 3.68 1.17
CA GLY A 166 15.64 2.45 1.93
C GLY A 166 17.01 1.82 1.64
N PHE A 167 17.09 0.92 0.66
CA PHE A 167 18.33 0.29 0.22
C PHE A 167 18.22 -0.14 -1.26
N ASP A 168 19.36 -0.36 -1.90
CA ASP A 168 19.38 -1.00 -3.23
C ASP A 168 19.46 -2.52 -3.07
N PRO A 169 18.46 -3.29 -3.54
CA PRO A 169 18.46 -4.75 -3.41
C PRO A 169 19.70 -5.44 -4.01
N ARG A 170 20.39 -4.78 -4.93
CA ARG A 170 21.62 -5.30 -5.52
C ARG A 170 22.81 -5.37 -4.53
N THR A 171 22.75 -4.60 -3.43
CA THR A 171 23.76 -4.62 -2.36
C THR A 171 23.52 -5.73 -1.34
N SER A 172 22.34 -6.33 -1.31
CA SER A 172 21.95 -7.31 -0.29
C SER A 172 22.76 -8.61 -0.32
N LYS A 173 23.44 -8.91 -1.44
CA LYS A 173 24.36 -10.07 -1.53
C LYS A 173 25.41 -10.11 -0.41
N ASP A 174 25.71 -8.96 0.15
CA ASP A 174 26.68 -8.80 1.25
C ASP A 174 26.02 -8.90 2.64
N SER A 175 24.67 -9.11 2.73
CA SER A 175 23.98 -9.26 4.00
C SER A 175 24.23 -10.62 4.63
N GLU A 176 24.48 -10.65 5.93
CA GLU A 176 24.54 -11.87 6.75
C GLU A 176 23.20 -12.18 7.42
N CYS A 177 22.38 -11.15 7.65
CA CYS A 177 21.05 -11.29 8.23
C CYS A 177 20.04 -10.37 7.51
N ILE A 178 18.84 -10.89 7.25
CA ILE A 178 17.69 -10.13 6.78
C ILE A 178 16.57 -10.30 7.81
N LEU A 179 16.24 -9.24 8.52
CA LEU A 179 15.15 -9.19 9.49
C LEU A 179 13.91 -8.58 8.82
N ILE A 180 12.87 -9.40 8.61
CA ILE A 180 11.58 -8.98 8.05
C ILE A 180 10.59 -8.88 9.20
N TRP A 181 10.01 -7.69 9.40
CA TRP A 181 9.11 -7.42 10.51
C TRP A 181 7.77 -6.89 10.00
N GLY A 182 6.68 -7.63 10.24
CA GLY A 182 5.32 -7.24 9.85
C GLY A 182 5.08 -7.17 8.33
N ALA A 183 5.78 -7.99 7.54
CA ALA A 183 5.62 -8.10 6.10
C ALA A 183 5.54 -9.55 5.62
N ASN A 184 4.76 -9.78 4.56
CA ASN A 184 4.65 -11.07 3.90
C ASN A 184 4.93 -10.95 2.39
N PRO A 185 6.22 -10.87 1.97
CA PRO A 185 6.60 -10.80 0.57
C PRO A 185 6.00 -11.90 -0.29
N ALA A 186 5.80 -13.12 0.23
CA ALA A 186 5.15 -14.21 -0.52
C ALA A 186 3.77 -13.83 -1.10
N HIS A 187 3.05 -12.89 -0.46
CA HIS A 187 1.75 -12.40 -0.93
C HIS A 187 1.82 -11.04 -1.64
N CYS A 188 2.62 -10.09 -1.13
CA CYS A 188 2.65 -8.71 -1.61
C CYS A 188 3.79 -8.40 -2.59
N GLY A 189 4.76 -9.30 -2.75
CA GLY A 189 5.87 -9.24 -3.70
C GLY A 189 6.38 -10.64 -4.03
N PRO A 190 5.57 -11.49 -4.74
CA PRO A 190 5.91 -12.91 -4.92
C PRO A 190 7.27 -13.14 -5.60
N HIS A 191 7.70 -12.27 -6.53
CA HIS A 191 9.01 -12.40 -7.17
C HIS A 191 10.15 -11.93 -6.27
N VAL A 192 9.93 -10.89 -5.46
CA VAL A 192 10.87 -10.51 -4.40
C VAL A 192 11.07 -11.66 -3.42
N HIS A 193 9.99 -12.33 -3.02
CA HIS A 193 10.08 -13.52 -2.16
C HIS A 193 10.85 -14.67 -2.83
N GLU A 194 10.52 -15.01 -4.09
CA GLU A 194 11.08 -16.18 -4.77
C GLU A 194 12.51 -15.96 -5.26
N HIS A 195 12.80 -14.80 -5.89
CA HIS A 195 14.05 -14.55 -6.59
C HIS A 195 15.05 -13.69 -5.84
N TRP A 196 14.64 -13.03 -4.77
CA TRP A 196 15.52 -12.24 -3.93
C TRP A 196 15.68 -12.87 -2.54
N LEU A 197 14.58 -13.07 -1.81
CA LEU A 197 14.65 -13.55 -0.43
C LEU A 197 15.08 -15.03 -0.33
N ARG A 198 14.47 -15.91 -1.12
CA ARG A 198 14.75 -17.36 -1.06
C ARG A 198 16.06 -17.79 -1.73
N GLU A 199 16.58 -17.00 -2.66
CA GLU A 199 17.88 -17.22 -3.28
C GLU A 199 19.03 -16.60 -2.47
N HIS A 200 18.75 -15.99 -1.34
CA HIS A 200 19.74 -15.28 -0.52
C HIS A 200 20.43 -16.23 0.48
N ASP A 201 21.75 -16.06 0.67
CA ASP A 201 22.54 -16.86 1.62
C ASP A 201 22.44 -16.33 3.07
N ALA A 202 21.92 -15.11 3.27
CA ALA A 202 21.74 -14.51 4.59
C ALA A 202 20.75 -15.30 5.47
N LYS A 203 20.95 -15.24 6.78
CA LYS A 203 19.97 -15.74 7.74
C LYS A 203 18.71 -14.87 7.72
N VAL A 204 17.55 -15.47 7.49
CA VAL A 204 16.28 -14.77 7.45
C VAL A 204 15.55 -14.93 8.77
N ILE A 205 15.26 -13.80 9.41
CA ILE A 205 14.41 -13.71 10.62
C ILE A 205 13.09 -13.08 10.19
N VAL A 206 11.96 -13.67 10.57
CA VAL A 206 10.62 -13.07 10.38
C VAL A 206 9.97 -12.84 11.72
N ILE A 207 9.47 -11.64 11.95
CA ILE A 207 8.65 -11.27 13.10
C ILE A 207 7.25 -10.91 12.59
N ASP A 208 6.27 -11.75 12.91
CA ASP A 208 4.88 -11.59 12.45
C ASP A 208 3.94 -12.40 13.36
N PRO A 209 2.77 -11.89 13.78
CA PRO A 209 1.80 -12.66 14.56
C PRO A 209 1.21 -13.85 13.80
N VAL A 210 1.36 -13.84 12.47
CA VAL A 210 0.89 -14.90 11.58
C VAL A 210 2.08 -15.69 11.05
N ARG A 211 2.06 -17.00 11.15
CA ARG A 211 3.01 -17.87 10.45
C ARG A 211 2.70 -17.88 8.95
N THR A 212 3.11 -16.81 8.29
CA THR A 212 2.94 -16.56 6.85
C THR A 212 3.78 -17.53 6.01
N GLU A 213 3.56 -17.58 4.67
CA GLU A 213 4.44 -18.34 3.76
C GLU A 213 5.90 -17.84 3.85
N THR A 214 6.11 -16.53 4.03
CA THR A 214 7.44 -15.96 4.25
C THR A 214 8.04 -16.45 5.57
N ALA A 215 7.27 -16.41 6.66
CA ALA A 215 7.70 -16.88 7.97
C ALA A 215 8.00 -18.40 7.98
N ALA A 216 7.22 -19.18 7.25
CA ALA A 216 7.43 -20.62 7.13
C ALA A 216 8.71 -21.00 6.35
N SER A 217 9.25 -20.09 5.55
CA SER A 217 10.51 -20.27 4.80
C SER A 217 11.73 -19.66 5.48
N ALA A 218 11.55 -18.95 6.61
CA ALA A 218 12.62 -18.28 7.35
C ALA A 218 13.43 -19.24 8.22
N ASP A 219 14.69 -18.87 8.55
CA ASP A 219 15.52 -19.58 9.53
C ASP A 219 14.97 -19.44 10.95
N LEU A 220 14.34 -18.30 11.25
CA LEU A 220 13.76 -18.02 12.57
C LEU A 220 12.46 -17.23 12.43
N HIS A 221 11.40 -17.70 13.07
CA HIS A 221 10.12 -16.98 13.17
C HIS A 221 9.83 -16.64 14.63
N LEU A 222 9.60 -15.37 14.91
CA LEU A 222 9.13 -14.87 16.19
C LEU A 222 7.65 -14.49 16.04
N GLN A 223 6.78 -15.31 16.58
CA GLN A 223 5.33 -15.12 16.48
C GLN A 223 4.85 -14.17 17.58
N VAL A 224 5.01 -12.87 17.34
CA VAL A 224 4.75 -11.81 18.31
C VAL A 224 3.25 -11.64 18.60
N ARG A 225 2.88 -11.37 19.85
CA ARG A 225 1.52 -10.92 20.20
C ARG A 225 1.22 -9.60 19.47
N PRO A 226 0.07 -9.48 18.77
CA PRO A 226 -0.30 -8.24 18.10
C PRO A 226 -0.24 -7.03 19.03
N GLY A 227 0.45 -5.98 18.63
CA GLY A 227 0.61 -4.76 19.42
C GLY A 227 1.81 -4.74 20.37
N ALA A 228 2.64 -5.80 20.40
CA ALA A 228 3.80 -5.87 21.28
C ALA A 228 5.15 -5.64 20.57
N ASP A 229 5.12 -5.13 19.35
CA ASP A 229 6.31 -4.98 18.49
C ASP A 229 7.35 -4.02 19.09
N ALA A 230 6.93 -2.88 19.66
CA ALA A 230 7.86 -1.94 20.29
C ALA A 230 8.52 -2.55 21.54
N ALA A 231 7.78 -3.32 22.35
CA ALA A 231 8.35 -4.04 23.49
C ALA A 231 9.40 -5.07 23.02
N LEU A 232 9.13 -5.79 21.93
CA LEU A 232 10.09 -6.73 21.35
C LEU A 232 11.37 -6.01 20.88
N ALA A 233 11.23 -4.86 20.19
CA ALA A 233 12.39 -4.08 19.74
C ALA A 233 13.27 -3.66 20.93
N PHE A 234 12.69 -3.17 22.01
CA PHE A 234 13.43 -2.78 23.21
C PHE A 234 14.09 -4.00 23.90
N ALA A 235 13.40 -5.14 23.97
CA ALA A 235 14.01 -6.37 24.51
C ALA A 235 15.20 -6.87 23.68
N MET A 236 15.13 -6.76 22.34
CA MET A 236 16.26 -7.04 21.46
C MET A 236 17.40 -6.05 21.67
N LEU A 237 17.11 -4.76 21.82
CA LEU A 237 18.10 -3.71 22.08
C LEU A 237 18.78 -3.91 23.44
N HIS A 238 18.04 -4.37 24.46
CA HIS A 238 18.63 -4.76 25.74
C HIS A 238 19.71 -5.84 25.57
N VAL A 239 19.40 -6.89 24.81
CA VAL A 239 20.37 -7.96 24.53
C VAL A 239 21.59 -7.43 23.79
N ILE A 240 21.38 -6.60 22.75
CA ILE A 240 22.44 -5.98 21.96
C ILE A 240 23.35 -5.13 22.86
N ARG A 241 22.77 -4.37 23.77
CA ARG A 241 23.54 -3.57 24.75
C ARG A 241 24.26 -4.44 25.76
N ARG A 242 23.57 -5.38 26.41
CA ARG A 242 24.10 -6.30 27.42
C ARG A 242 25.30 -7.10 26.90
N ASP A 243 25.20 -7.61 25.67
CA ASP A 243 26.21 -8.47 25.04
C ASP A 243 27.31 -7.65 24.32
N ALA A 244 27.36 -6.32 24.53
CA ALA A 244 28.34 -5.40 23.93
C ALA A 244 28.37 -5.46 22.37
N LEU A 245 27.19 -5.59 21.73
CA LEU A 245 27.02 -5.65 20.29
C LEU A 245 26.62 -4.30 19.65
N VAL A 246 26.60 -3.23 20.46
CA VAL A 246 26.40 -1.86 19.96
C VAL A 246 27.64 -1.38 19.23
N ASP A 247 27.47 -0.57 18.18
CA ASP A 247 28.60 0.11 17.52
C ASP A 247 28.78 1.50 18.14
N GLU A 248 29.60 1.55 19.21
CA GLU A 248 29.85 2.79 19.97
C GLU A 248 30.44 3.91 19.10
N ASN A 249 31.28 3.57 18.10
CA ASN A 249 31.81 4.58 17.18
C ASN A 249 30.75 5.16 16.28
N TYR A 250 29.91 4.30 15.70
CA TYR A 250 28.80 4.73 14.85
C TYR A 250 27.82 5.60 15.65
N ILE A 251 27.47 5.18 16.86
CA ILE A 251 26.59 5.94 17.76
C ILE A 251 27.15 7.33 18.02
N LYS A 252 28.43 7.41 18.42
CA LYS A 252 29.07 8.68 18.70
C LYS A 252 29.06 9.64 17.52
N ASP A 253 29.30 9.14 16.32
CA ASP A 253 29.45 9.98 15.14
C ASP A 253 28.09 10.31 14.46
N HIS A 254 27.12 9.39 14.52
CA HIS A 254 25.91 9.46 13.69
C HIS A 254 24.58 9.41 14.44
N VAL A 255 24.54 9.20 15.76
CA VAL A 255 23.28 9.06 16.51
C VAL A 255 23.15 10.13 17.59
N GLN A 256 21.95 10.70 17.71
CA GLN A 256 21.58 11.62 18.79
C GLN A 256 20.51 10.98 19.67
N GLY A 257 20.62 11.18 21.00
CA GLY A 257 19.62 10.74 21.99
C GLY A 257 19.84 9.32 22.52
N TYR A 258 20.97 8.68 22.22
CA TYR A 258 21.27 7.34 22.75
C TYR A 258 21.28 7.29 24.28
N GLU A 259 22.01 8.22 24.93
CA GLU A 259 22.10 8.28 26.40
C GLU A 259 20.74 8.53 27.05
N GLU A 260 19.84 9.25 26.36
CA GLU A 260 18.50 9.56 26.88
C GLU A 260 17.59 8.32 26.86
N VAL A 261 17.71 7.44 25.85
CA VAL A 261 16.88 6.23 25.72
C VAL A 261 17.47 5.04 26.48
N LEU A 262 18.76 5.07 26.82
CA LEU A 262 19.48 3.96 27.45
C LEU A 262 18.81 3.42 28.71
N PRO A 263 18.32 4.22 29.67
CA PRO A 263 17.64 3.70 30.86
C PRO A 263 16.40 2.86 30.52
N SER A 264 15.67 3.23 29.46
CA SER A 264 14.51 2.46 28.99
C SER A 264 14.93 1.12 28.36
N ILE A 265 16.06 1.09 27.63
CA ILE A 265 16.61 -0.13 27.06
C ILE A 265 17.07 -1.08 28.18
N GLU A 266 17.75 -0.57 29.22
CA GLU A 266 18.28 -1.38 30.32
C GLU A 266 17.19 -2.08 31.16
N CYS A 267 16.00 -1.50 31.25
CA CYS A 267 14.87 -2.10 31.95
C CYS A 267 14.19 -3.24 31.19
N CYS A 268 14.36 -3.33 29.85
CA CYS A 268 13.61 -4.23 28.98
C CYS A 268 14.32 -5.58 28.79
N THR A 269 14.49 -6.36 29.89
CA THR A 269 15.16 -7.68 29.81
C THR A 269 14.43 -8.66 28.88
N PRO A 270 15.08 -9.73 28.39
CA PRO A 270 14.43 -10.77 27.60
C PRO A 270 13.26 -11.44 28.33
N GLU A 271 13.30 -11.57 29.65
CA GLU A 271 12.23 -12.09 30.49
C GLU A 271 11.02 -11.14 30.51
N TRP A 272 11.27 -9.83 30.65
CA TRP A 272 10.25 -8.81 30.48
C TRP A 272 9.67 -8.87 29.05
N GLY A 273 10.53 -8.94 28.03
CA GLY A 273 10.12 -9.09 26.65
C GLY A 273 9.23 -10.31 26.42
N LYS A 274 9.54 -11.46 27.05
CA LYS A 274 8.68 -12.64 27.01
C LYS A 274 7.28 -12.38 27.59
N ALA A 275 7.21 -11.68 28.71
CA ALA A 275 5.93 -11.35 29.35
C ALA A 275 5.06 -10.43 28.46
N GLU A 276 5.67 -9.45 27.80
CA GLU A 276 4.97 -8.49 26.96
C GLU A 276 4.60 -9.05 25.58
N THR A 277 5.43 -9.91 25.00
CA THR A 277 5.34 -10.31 23.58
C THR A 277 4.85 -11.73 23.35
N GLY A 278 4.87 -12.58 24.39
CA GLY A 278 4.64 -14.02 24.30
C GLY A 278 5.81 -14.82 23.70
N ILE A 279 6.90 -14.16 23.27
CA ILE A 279 8.05 -14.82 22.64
C ILE A 279 9.01 -15.33 23.72
N PRO A 280 9.49 -16.60 23.66
CA PRO A 280 10.49 -17.08 24.58
C PRO A 280 11.74 -16.21 24.62
N ALA A 281 12.26 -15.90 25.83
CA ALA A 281 13.45 -15.04 26.04
C ALA A 281 14.65 -15.51 25.21
N THR A 282 14.85 -16.82 25.09
CA THR A 282 15.93 -17.43 24.29
C THR A 282 15.81 -17.11 22.78
N LEU A 283 14.60 -17.01 22.23
CA LEU A 283 14.39 -16.61 20.83
C LEU A 283 14.63 -15.11 20.62
N ILE A 284 14.24 -14.27 21.59
CA ILE A 284 14.55 -12.83 21.58
C ILE A 284 16.07 -12.64 21.55
N GLU A 285 16.81 -13.34 22.42
CA GLU A 285 18.27 -13.29 22.46
C GLU A 285 18.92 -13.78 21.16
N GLN A 286 18.40 -14.87 20.60
CA GLN A 286 18.90 -15.42 19.34
C GLN A 286 18.72 -14.42 18.19
N ALA A 287 17.52 -13.86 18.04
CA ALA A 287 17.22 -12.87 17.00
C ALA A 287 18.09 -11.61 17.14
N ALA A 288 18.21 -11.08 18.36
CA ALA A 288 19.03 -9.90 18.65
C ALA A 288 20.50 -10.11 18.26
N ARG A 289 21.09 -11.25 18.63
CA ARG A 289 22.49 -11.57 18.32
C ARG A 289 22.72 -11.80 16.82
N LEU A 290 21.79 -12.47 16.14
CA LEU A 290 21.88 -12.70 14.69
C LEU A 290 21.84 -11.36 13.94
N TYR A 291 20.91 -10.47 14.31
CA TYR A 291 20.77 -9.17 13.67
C TYR A 291 21.99 -8.26 13.96
N ALA A 292 22.46 -8.22 15.19
CA ALA A 292 23.51 -7.30 15.59
C ALA A 292 24.90 -7.61 14.99
N ARG A 293 25.18 -8.87 14.64
CA ARG A 293 26.48 -9.26 14.05
C ARG A 293 26.72 -8.60 12.69
N GLY A 294 25.65 -8.44 11.89
CA GLY A 294 25.69 -7.75 10.59
C GLY A 294 26.79 -8.18 9.61
N PRO A 295 26.77 -7.61 8.40
CA PRO A 295 25.82 -6.61 7.90
C PRO A 295 24.39 -7.12 7.86
N SER A 296 23.46 -6.33 8.38
CA SER A 296 22.06 -6.74 8.50
C SER A 296 21.12 -5.74 7.86
N LEU A 297 20.12 -6.27 7.15
CA LEU A 297 19.02 -5.51 6.57
C LEU A 297 17.79 -5.64 7.45
N LEU A 298 17.13 -4.52 7.77
CA LEU A 298 15.84 -4.46 8.45
C LEU A 298 14.74 -4.10 7.46
N TRP A 299 13.80 -5.02 7.20
CA TRP A 299 12.59 -4.75 6.43
C TRP A 299 11.42 -4.43 7.37
N LEU A 300 10.99 -3.17 7.37
CA LEU A 300 9.84 -2.68 8.13
C LEU A 300 8.58 -2.82 7.29
N GLY A 301 7.74 -3.79 7.62
CA GLY A 301 6.49 -4.04 6.91
C GLY A 301 5.35 -3.12 7.34
N GLN A 302 4.36 -2.97 6.48
CA GLN A 302 3.19 -2.14 6.75
C GLN A 302 2.31 -2.65 7.91
N GLY A 303 2.42 -3.93 8.26
CA GLY A 303 1.72 -4.50 9.42
C GLY A 303 2.04 -3.78 10.73
N LEU A 304 3.27 -3.29 10.88
CA LEU A 304 3.76 -2.59 12.07
C LEU A 304 2.96 -1.33 12.39
N GLN A 305 2.61 -0.53 11.39
CA GLN A 305 1.95 0.75 11.61
C GLN A 305 0.43 0.64 11.82
N ARG A 306 -0.18 -0.53 11.54
CA ARG A 306 -1.65 -0.69 11.58
C ARG A 306 -2.19 -0.93 12.99
N GLN A 307 -1.49 -0.43 13.97
CA GLN A 307 -1.74 -0.55 15.40
C GLN A 307 -1.92 0.84 16.02
N PRO A 308 -2.53 0.96 17.21
CA PRO A 308 -2.75 2.27 17.86
C PRO A 308 -1.50 3.11 18.02
N ARG A 309 -0.34 2.47 18.20
CA ARG A 309 0.98 3.11 18.35
C ARG A 309 1.94 2.75 17.22
N GLY A 310 1.42 2.66 15.99
CA GLY A 310 2.19 2.22 14.83
C GLY A 310 3.40 3.08 14.52
N GLY A 311 3.32 4.40 14.71
CA GLY A 311 4.46 5.30 14.57
C GLY A 311 5.54 5.06 15.61
N ASN A 312 5.15 4.88 16.89
CA ASN A 312 6.09 4.52 17.95
C ASN A 312 6.81 3.18 17.67
N VAL A 313 6.08 2.19 17.12
CA VAL A 313 6.68 0.90 16.72
C VAL A 313 7.78 1.11 15.69
N PHE A 314 7.55 1.93 14.67
CA PHE A 314 8.57 2.24 13.66
C PHE A 314 9.78 2.93 14.25
N ARG A 315 9.59 3.92 15.15
CA ARG A 315 10.69 4.61 15.84
C ARG A 315 11.49 3.64 16.73
N ALA A 316 10.82 2.70 17.42
CA ALA A 316 11.49 1.68 18.22
C ALA A 316 12.33 0.72 17.36
N CYS A 317 11.78 0.20 16.28
CA CYS A 317 12.48 -0.68 15.35
C CYS A 317 13.67 0.02 14.66
N ALA A 318 13.54 1.31 14.33
CA ALA A 318 14.58 2.12 13.70
C ALA A 318 15.84 2.27 14.57
N MET A 319 15.74 2.06 15.89
CA MET A 319 16.91 2.03 16.76
C MET A 319 17.83 0.83 16.50
N LEU A 320 17.32 -0.28 15.97
CA LEU A 320 18.12 -1.47 15.69
C LEU A 320 19.28 -1.16 14.72
N PRO A 321 19.06 -0.66 13.48
CA PRO A 321 20.16 -0.31 12.59
C PRO A 321 20.99 0.86 13.12
N ALA A 322 20.37 1.81 13.85
CA ALA A 322 21.06 2.96 14.41
C ALA A 322 22.13 2.56 15.47
N LEU A 323 21.79 1.64 16.37
CA LEU A 323 22.67 1.26 17.47
C LEU A 323 23.69 0.16 17.10
N THR A 324 23.44 -0.58 16.03
CA THR A 324 24.36 -1.63 15.54
C THR A 324 25.20 -1.19 14.35
N GLY A 325 25.07 0.08 13.90
CA GLY A 325 25.75 0.58 12.70
C GLY A 325 25.37 -0.20 11.42
N ASN A 326 24.21 -0.86 11.40
CA ASN A 326 23.70 -1.59 10.23
C ASN A 326 23.00 -0.65 9.24
N ILE A 327 23.69 0.39 8.79
CA ILE A 327 23.22 1.38 7.82
C ILE A 327 24.44 2.01 7.12
N GLY A 328 24.27 2.41 5.87
CA GLY A 328 25.31 3.13 5.12
C GLY A 328 26.49 2.25 4.65
N LYS A 329 26.36 0.94 4.65
CA LYS A 329 27.36 -0.02 4.20
C LYS A 329 26.74 -1.14 3.36
N PRO A 330 27.52 -1.84 2.51
CA PRO A 330 26.99 -2.97 1.73
C PRO A 330 26.32 -4.01 2.61
N GLY A 331 25.17 -4.53 2.17
CA GLY A 331 24.44 -5.57 2.90
C GLY A 331 23.68 -5.11 4.13
N ALA A 332 23.71 -3.82 4.46
CA ALA A 332 23.04 -3.25 5.62
C ALA A 332 22.08 -2.12 5.22
N GLY A 333 21.16 -1.80 6.11
CA GLY A 333 20.21 -0.71 5.94
C GLY A 333 18.85 -1.04 6.53
N PHE A 334 17.93 -0.10 6.35
CA PHE A 334 16.51 -0.34 6.58
C PHE A 334 15.74 -0.22 5.28
N TYR A 335 14.64 -0.94 5.19
CA TYR A 335 13.74 -0.87 4.06
C TYR A 335 12.30 -0.76 4.54
N TYR A 336 11.61 0.25 4.05
CA TYR A 336 10.17 0.42 4.20
C TYR A 336 9.52 0.47 2.83
N LEU A 337 9.85 1.47 2.04
CA LEU A 337 9.57 1.62 0.61
C LEU A 337 10.74 2.33 -0.05
N ASN A 338 10.94 2.11 -1.35
CA ASN A 338 11.84 2.92 -2.15
C ASN A 338 11.05 3.88 -3.04
N ASP A 339 11.32 5.17 -2.96
CA ASP A 339 10.98 6.09 -4.05
C ASP A 339 12.07 6.03 -5.13
N THR A 340 11.94 5.09 -6.04
CA THR A 340 12.91 4.84 -7.09
C THR A 340 13.22 6.10 -7.91
N ILE A 341 12.23 6.95 -8.17
CA ILE A 341 12.40 8.20 -8.93
C ILE A 341 13.21 9.20 -8.11
N GLY A 342 12.87 9.41 -6.84
CA GLY A 342 13.59 10.32 -5.95
C GLY A 342 15.01 9.87 -5.67
N ILE A 343 15.23 8.58 -5.42
CA ILE A 343 16.58 8.00 -5.20
C ILE A 343 17.48 8.21 -6.43
N GLY A 344 16.97 7.96 -7.63
CA GLY A 344 17.73 8.17 -8.87
C GLY A 344 18.10 9.62 -9.12
N GLY A 345 17.22 10.55 -8.78
CA GLY A 345 17.45 12.00 -8.86
C GLY A 345 18.32 12.56 -7.72
N ARG A 346 18.77 11.72 -6.79
CA ARG A 346 19.64 12.09 -5.63
C ARG A 346 19.12 13.22 -4.75
N GLY A 347 17.84 13.31 -4.57
CA GLY A 347 17.23 14.26 -3.64
C GLY A 347 15.79 14.59 -3.96
N GLY A 348 14.92 13.99 -3.21
CA GLY A 348 13.65 14.50 -2.78
C GLY A 348 12.59 14.84 -3.81
N GLY A 349 11.59 13.99 -3.88
CA GLY A 349 10.30 14.27 -4.51
C GLY A 349 10.23 13.78 -5.95
N ALA A 350 9.08 13.18 -6.31
CA ALA A 350 8.82 12.76 -7.68
C ALA A 350 8.98 13.97 -8.63
N PRO A 351 10.02 14.01 -9.48
CA PRO A 351 10.24 15.11 -10.38
C PRO A 351 9.13 15.13 -11.43
N GLY A 352 8.63 16.30 -11.68
CA GLY A 352 7.55 16.52 -12.64
C GLY A 352 6.17 16.67 -12.01
N TYR A 353 6.04 16.41 -10.71
CA TYR A 353 4.91 16.86 -9.92
C TYR A 353 5.37 17.92 -8.91
N GLU A 354 5.69 19.12 -9.39
CA GLU A 354 5.58 20.28 -8.53
C GLU A 354 4.09 20.44 -8.24
N LYS A 355 3.72 20.29 -6.94
CA LYS A 355 2.40 20.73 -6.51
C LYS A 355 2.26 22.16 -7.04
N PRO A 356 1.30 22.48 -7.90
CA PRO A 356 0.85 23.84 -8.00
C PRO A 356 0.41 24.15 -6.58
N ARG A 357 1.23 24.86 -5.82
CA ARG A 357 0.84 25.37 -4.52
C ARG A 357 -0.17 26.46 -4.82
N PHE A 358 -1.43 26.11 -4.88
CA PHE A 358 -2.48 27.05 -4.54
C PHE A 358 -2.24 27.38 -3.08
N ASN A 359 -1.66 28.52 -2.81
CA ASN A 359 -1.64 29.10 -1.48
C ASN A 359 -3.10 29.27 -1.05
N GLY A 360 -3.60 28.36 -0.24
CA GLY A 360 -4.93 28.46 0.35
C GLY A 360 -5.88 27.28 0.17
N GLY A 361 -5.48 26.13 -0.41
CA GLY A 361 -6.30 24.92 -0.38
C GLY A 361 -6.46 24.39 1.04
N PRO A 362 -7.58 23.68 1.35
CA PRO A 362 -7.78 23.08 2.66
C PRO A 362 -6.71 22.00 2.91
N PRO A 363 -6.34 21.75 4.19
CA PRO A 363 -5.46 20.65 4.52
C PRO A 363 -6.11 19.33 4.11
N PRO A 364 -5.33 18.32 3.66
CA PRO A 364 -5.84 17.00 3.39
C PRO A 364 -6.50 16.38 4.62
N VAL A 365 -7.54 15.56 4.40
CA VAL A 365 -8.21 14.79 5.46
C VAL A 365 -7.81 13.33 5.40
N SER A 366 -7.87 12.63 6.52
CA SER A 366 -7.59 11.21 6.57
C SER A 366 -8.70 10.38 5.92
N GLN A 367 -8.33 9.25 5.31
CA GLN A 367 -9.28 8.19 4.91
C GLN A 367 -10.10 7.68 6.11
N MET A 368 -9.55 7.80 7.33
CA MET A 368 -10.24 7.39 8.56
C MET A 368 -11.38 8.33 8.96
N ASP A 369 -11.36 9.58 8.49
CA ASP A 369 -12.41 10.55 8.76
C ASP A 369 -13.59 10.41 7.76
N ILE A 370 -13.38 9.78 6.62
CA ILE A 370 -14.38 9.73 5.54
C ILE A 370 -15.68 9.07 5.95
N PRO A 371 -15.71 7.93 6.67
CA PRO A 371 -16.98 7.35 7.10
C PRO A 371 -17.89 8.33 7.83
N ASP A 372 -17.32 9.14 8.74
CA ASP A 372 -18.04 10.14 9.52
C ASP A 372 -18.37 11.40 8.70
N LEU A 373 -17.40 11.91 7.93
CA LEU A 373 -17.60 13.08 7.07
C LEU A 373 -18.70 12.87 6.05
N LEU A 374 -18.84 11.67 5.50
CA LEU A 374 -19.91 11.31 4.58
C LEU A 374 -21.31 11.38 5.23
N GLN A 375 -21.44 11.32 6.56
CA GLN A 375 -22.71 11.53 7.25
C GLN A 375 -23.11 13.01 7.37
N ALA A 376 -22.16 13.93 7.14
CA ALA A 376 -22.36 15.36 7.36
C ALA A 376 -22.59 16.10 6.03
N PRO A 377 -23.85 16.44 5.65
CA PRO A 377 -24.14 17.15 4.39
C PRO A 377 -23.44 18.49 4.25
N ALA A 378 -23.16 19.18 5.36
CA ALA A 378 -22.41 20.41 5.35
C ALA A 378 -20.92 20.26 5.06
N ALA A 379 -20.34 19.07 5.30
CA ALA A 379 -18.91 18.81 5.10
C ALA A 379 -18.59 18.42 3.66
N ILE A 380 -19.32 17.47 3.08
CA ILE A 380 -19.06 16.96 1.74
C ILE A 380 -20.30 17.11 0.86
N ARG A 381 -20.13 17.73 -0.32
CA ARG A 381 -21.14 17.88 -1.36
C ARG A 381 -20.84 17.08 -2.61
N SER A 382 -19.56 16.84 -2.90
CA SER A 382 -19.13 15.96 -3.98
C SER A 382 -18.00 15.06 -3.51
N TYR A 383 -18.01 13.81 -3.97
CA TYR A 383 -16.97 12.82 -3.72
C TYR A 383 -16.50 12.18 -5.01
N VAL A 384 -15.28 12.49 -5.43
CA VAL A 384 -14.69 12.00 -6.67
C VAL A 384 -13.65 10.93 -6.37
N VAL A 385 -13.79 9.78 -7.01
CA VAL A 385 -12.97 8.59 -6.73
C VAL A 385 -12.34 8.09 -8.02
N TRP A 386 -11.01 7.90 -8.05
CA TRP A 386 -10.35 7.21 -9.16
C TRP A 386 -9.27 6.24 -8.67
N ASN A 387 -9.05 5.17 -9.44
CA ASN A 387 -8.06 4.12 -9.14
C ASN A 387 -8.20 3.45 -7.77
N CYS A 388 -9.36 3.45 -7.16
CA CYS A 388 -9.61 2.76 -5.90
C CYS A 388 -11.08 2.40 -5.70
N ASN A 389 -11.35 1.51 -4.74
CA ASN A 389 -12.70 1.05 -4.37
C ASN A 389 -12.89 1.25 -2.85
N PRO A 390 -13.11 2.52 -2.37
CA PRO A 390 -13.17 2.82 -0.95
C PRO A 390 -14.21 2.01 -0.18
N LEU A 391 -15.38 1.76 -0.77
CA LEU A 391 -16.42 0.96 -0.10
C LEU A 391 -15.97 -0.45 0.24
N ALA A 392 -15.08 -1.06 -0.56
CA ALA A 392 -14.51 -2.38 -0.26
C ALA A 392 -13.25 -2.31 0.61
N SER A 393 -12.51 -1.20 0.59
CA SER A 393 -11.18 -1.12 1.19
C SER A 393 -11.09 -0.30 2.48
N ASN A 394 -11.99 0.67 2.69
CA ASN A 394 -11.97 1.49 3.90
C ASN A 394 -12.65 0.79 5.10
N PRO A 395 -12.20 1.06 6.32
CA PRO A 395 -12.87 0.59 7.54
C PRO A 395 -14.22 1.28 7.73
N ASN A 396 -15.00 0.79 8.71
CA ASN A 396 -16.36 1.26 9.02
C ASN A 396 -17.28 1.25 7.78
N GLN A 397 -17.35 0.08 7.15
CA GLN A 397 -18.03 -0.12 5.87
C GLN A 397 -19.52 0.23 5.92
N ALA A 398 -20.17 0.08 7.08
CA ALA A 398 -21.58 0.41 7.25
C ALA A 398 -21.83 1.92 7.07
N LEU A 399 -21.04 2.77 7.74
CA LEU A 399 -21.12 4.23 7.59
C LEU A 399 -20.69 4.68 6.19
N MET A 400 -19.66 4.07 5.60
CA MET A 400 -19.29 4.34 4.21
C MET A 400 -20.48 4.13 3.27
N ARG A 401 -21.16 2.99 3.40
CA ARG A 401 -22.34 2.68 2.60
C ARG A 401 -23.48 3.67 2.81
N GLN A 402 -23.78 3.98 4.07
CA GLN A 402 -24.83 4.95 4.43
C GLN A 402 -24.54 6.34 3.83
N GLY A 403 -23.32 6.81 3.97
CA GLY A 403 -22.91 8.11 3.45
C GLY A 403 -22.95 8.21 1.94
N LEU A 404 -22.46 7.18 1.23
CA LEU A 404 -22.50 7.10 -0.23
C LEU A 404 -23.94 7.01 -0.80
N ALA A 405 -24.89 6.48 -0.01
CA ALA A 405 -26.30 6.38 -0.40
C ALA A 405 -27.06 7.71 -0.31
N ARG A 406 -26.45 8.79 0.19
CA ARG A 406 -27.10 10.12 0.29
C ARG A 406 -27.36 10.69 -1.11
N GLU A 407 -28.61 11.05 -1.40
CA GLU A 407 -29.01 11.58 -2.73
C GLU A 407 -28.42 12.97 -3.00
N GLU A 408 -28.19 13.78 -1.99
CA GLU A 408 -27.57 15.10 -2.13
C GLU A 408 -26.05 15.10 -2.29
N LEU A 409 -25.40 13.95 -2.13
CA LEU A 409 -23.96 13.78 -2.35
C LEU A 409 -23.73 13.48 -3.85
N PHE A 410 -23.11 14.39 -4.57
CA PHE A 410 -22.73 14.14 -5.95
C PHE A 410 -21.47 13.28 -6.03
N THR A 411 -21.60 12.04 -6.48
CA THR A 411 -20.49 11.08 -6.51
C THR A 411 -20.06 10.77 -7.94
N VAL A 412 -18.78 10.90 -8.24
CA VAL A 412 -18.17 10.53 -9.53
C VAL A 412 -17.14 9.45 -9.29
N VAL A 413 -17.23 8.34 -10.04
CA VAL A 413 -16.25 7.25 -9.99
C VAL A 413 -15.61 7.04 -11.35
N ILE A 414 -14.29 6.98 -11.40
CA ILE A 414 -13.48 6.76 -12.60
C ILE A 414 -12.71 5.45 -12.40
N ASP A 415 -13.10 4.40 -13.11
CA ASP A 415 -12.48 3.07 -12.95
C ASP A 415 -12.53 2.28 -14.27
N CYS A 416 -11.74 1.22 -14.34
CA CYS A 416 -11.82 0.25 -15.45
C CYS A 416 -13.02 -0.70 -15.32
N PHE A 417 -13.59 -0.83 -14.12
CA PHE A 417 -14.61 -1.82 -13.77
C PHE A 417 -15.72 -1.21 -12.91
N MET A 418 -16.90 -1.81 -12.92
CA MET A 418 -18.01 -1.42 -12.05
C MET A 418 -17.73 -1.92 -10.62
N THR A 419 -17.02 -1.11 -9.83
CA THR A 419 -16.65 -1.42 -8.43
C THR A 419 -17.84 -1.32 -7.47
N ASP A 420 -17.67 -1.76 -6.21
CA ASP A 420 -18.71 -1.57 -5.18
C ASP A 420 -19.00 -0.09 -4.93
N THR A 421 -17.98 0.78 -5.01
CA THR A 421 -18.15 2.24 -4.89
C THR A 421 -18.89 2.82 -6.10
N ALA A 422 -18.65 2.29 -7.30
CA ALA A 422 -19.29 2.75 -8.51
C ALA A 422 -20.82 2.55 -8.51
N ASP A 423 -21.33 1.53 -7.81
CA ASP A 423 -22.79 1.33 -7.69
C ASP A 423 -23.50 2.51 -7.00
N TYR A 424 -22.76 3.33 -6.23
CA TYR A 424 -23.28 4.53 -5.54
C TYR A 424 -23.00 5.84 -6.27
N ALA A 425 -22.34 5.80 -7.43
CA ALA A 425 -22.00 7.00 -8.20
C ALA A 425 -23.23 7.58 -8.92
N ASP A 426 -23.23 8.90 -9.11
CA ASP A 426 -24.15 9.60 -10.02
C ASP A 426 -23.64 9.54 -11.45
N ILE A 427 -22.31 9.65 -11.63
CA ILE A 427 -21.60 9.51 -12.90
C ILE A 427 -20.48 8.49 -12.74
N VAL A 428 -20.41 7.51 -13.66
CA VAL A 428 -19.28 6.58 -13.78
C VAL A 428 -18.57 6.84 -15.12
N LEU A 429 -17.26 7.07 -15.06
CA LEU A 429 -16.44 7.32 -16.24
C LEU A 429 -15.50 6.13 -16.51
N PRO A 430 -15.45 5.63 -17.76
CA PRO A 430 -14.63 4.49 -18.12
C PRO A 430 -13.15 4.88 -18.23
N ALA A 431 -12.30 4.35 -17.34
CA ALA A 431 -10.86 4.52 -17.41
C ALA A 431 -10.23 3.51 -18.39
N ALA A 432 -9.23 3.97 -19.15
CA ALA A 432 -8.37 3.10 -19.93
C ALA A 432 -7.46 2.28 -19.01
N SER A 433 -7.17 1.04 -19.38
CA SER A 433 -6.26 0.17 -18.67
C SER A 433 -4.79 0.47 -19.02
N PHE A 434 -3.87 -0.02 -18.23
CA PHE A 434 -2.42 0.14 -18.44
C PHE A 434 -1.90 -0.45 -19.78
N LEU A 435 -2.69 -1.25 -20.48
CA LEU A 435 -2.39 -1.78 -21.82
C LEU A 435 -2.81 -0.82 -22.93
N GLU A 436 -3.43 0.30 -22.60
CA GLU A 436 -4.15 1.17 -23.52
C GLU A 436 -3.60 2.60 -23.62
N PHE A 437 -2.48 2.91 -22.89
CA PHE A 437 -1.78 4.21 -22.97
C PHE A 437 -0.33 4.07 -22.52
N ASP A 438 0.51 5.06 -22.91
CA ASP A 438 1.91 5.14 -22.52
C ASP A 438 2.05 5.84 -21.16
N ASP A 439 2.96 5.33 -20.31
CA ASP A 439 3.31 5.89 -19.02
C ASP A 439 4.65 5.30 -18.53
N VAL A 440 5.10 5.66 -17.37
CA VAL A 440 6.20 5.03 -16.65
C VAL A 440 5.75 4.49 -15.31
N CYS A 441 6.38 3.41 -14.86
CA CYS A 441 6.14 2.81 -13.56
C CYS A 441 7.45 2.67 -12.79
N SER A 442 7.40 2.89 -11.49
CA SER A 442 8.48 2.57 -10.55
C SER A 442 8.14 1.38 -9.68
N SER A 443 9.14 0.78 -9.04
CA SER A 443 8.96 -0.24 -8.03
C SER A 443 9.11 0.35 -6.64
N TYR A 444 8.43 -0.23 -5.68
CA TYR A 444 8.68 0.06 -4.26
C TYR A 444 9.93 -0.66 -3.71
N PHE A 445 10.48 -1.62 -4.43
CA PHE A 445 11.58 -2.46 -3.96
C PHE A 445 12.86 -2.25 -4.74
N HIS A 446 12.87 -2.58 -6.03
CA HIS A 446 14.06 -2.45 -6.87
C HIS A 446 14.16 -1.06 -7.52
N LEU A 447 15.40 -0.63 -7.77
CA LEU A 447 15.68 0.70 -8.31
C LEU A 447 15.70 0.69 -9.84
N THR A 448 14.57 0.26 -10.44
CA THR A 448 14.34 0.35 -11.90
C THR A 448 13.06 1.11 -12.20
N ILE A 449 13.06 1.81 -13.33
CA ILE A 449 11.88 2.40 -13.94
C ILE A 449 11.49 1.53 -15.13
N GLY A 450 10.22 1.17 -15.21
CA GLY A 450 9.66 0.38 -16.29
C GLY A 450 8.88 1.24 -17.29
N ALA A 451 8.97 0.91 -18.57
CA ALA A 451 8.09 1.48 -19.57
C ALA A 451 6.71 0.84 -19.49
N GLN A 452 5.67 1.63 -19.33
CA GLN A 452 4.32 1.20 -19.63
C GLN A 452 4.00 1.62 -21.07
N VAL A 453 3.84 0.64 -21.96
CA VAL A 453 3.68 0.88 -23.40
C VAL A 453 2.27 0.52 -23.83
N GLN A 454 1.67 1.39 -24.64
CA GLN A 454 0.36 1.15 -25.21
C GLN A 454 0.40 -0.09 -26.13
N CYS A 455 -0.31 -1.14 -25.78
CA CYS A 455 -0.38 -2.39 -26.51
C CYS A 455 -1.61 -2.49 -27.43
N ARG A 456 -2.66 -1.74 -27.13
CA ARG A 456 -3.91 -1.67 -27.90
C ARG A 456 -4.55 -0.29 -27.76
N LYS A 457 -5.50 0.02 -28.63
CA LYS A 457 -6.36 1.20 -28.45
C LYS A 457 -7.27 0.99 -27.23
N PRO A 458 -7.67 2.06 -26.54
CA PRO A 458 -8.66 1.97 -25.47
C PRO A 458 -9.93 1.22 -25.91
N MET A 459 -10.47 0.41 -24.99
CA MET A 459 -11.72 -0.30 -25.23
C MET A 459 -12.90 0.67 -25.20
N GLY A 460 -13.82 0.52 -26.14
CA GLY A 460 -14.99 1.38 -26.23
C GLY A 460 -14.60 2.85 -26.33
N GLU A 461 -15.14 3.66 -25.43
CA GLU A 461 -14.83 5.08 -25.30
C GLU A 461 -13.94 5.38 -24.06
N SER A 462 -13.32 4.37 -23.43
CA SER A 462 -12.50 4.58 -22.25
C SER A 462 -11.30 5.50 -22.54
N LEU A 463 -10.90 6.29 -21.55
CA LEU A 463 -9.82 7.27 -21.66
C LEU A 463 -8.80 7.10 -20.52
N PRO A 464 -7.51 7.37 -20.74
CA PRO A 464 -6.56 7.52 -19.64
C PRO A 464 -7.02 8.63 -18.67
N ASN A 465 -6.74 8.46 -17.38
CA ASN A 465 -7.20 9.42 -16.37
C ASN A 465 -6.76 10.84 -16.68
N GLN A 466 -5.50 11.05 -17.08
CA GLN A 466 -4.99 12.36 -17.44
C GLN A 466 -5.78 13.02 -18.57
N GLU A 467 -6.24 12.25 -19.57
CA GLU A 467 -7.06 12.81 -20.66
C GLU A 467 -8.49 13.13 -20.19
N ILE A 468 -9.06 12.34 -19.27
CA ILE A 468 -10.36 12.65 -18.65
C ILE A 468 -10.29 14.04 -17.99
N PHE A 469 -9.25 14.28 -17.19
CA PHE A 469 -9.11 15.56 -16.48
C PHE A 469 -8.70 16.73 -17.38
N ARG A 470 -7.95 16.49 -18.48
CA ARG A 470 -7.74 17.52 -19.53
C ARG A 470 -9.06 17.93 -20.17
N ARG A 471 -9.95 16.97 -20.48
CA ARG A 471 -11.28 17.27 -21.03
C ARG A 471 -12.17 17.99 -20.02
N LEU A 472 -12.15 17.59 -18.75
CA LEU A 472 -12.92 18.26 -17.71
C LEU A 472 -12.42 19.70 -17.50
N ALA A 473 -11.11 19.95 -17.54
CA ALA A 473 -10.54 21.29 -17.50
C ALA A 473 -11.00 22.17 -18.69
N ARG A 474 -11.10 21.58 -19.90
CA ARG A 474 -11.68 22.28 -21.08
C ARG A 474 -13.15 22.59 -20.89
N ALA A 475 -13.95 21.64 -20.35
CA ALA A 475 -15.36 21.85 -20.07
C ALA A 475 -15.58 23.00 -19.06
N MET A 476 -14.70 23.15 -18.09
CA MET A 476 -14.67 24.25 -17.10
C MET A 476 -13.99 25.52 -17.65
N ARG A 477 -13.47 25.50 -18.88
CA ARG A 477 -12.81 26.64 -19.57
C ARG A 477 -11.56 27.15 -18.85
N PHE A 478 -10.84 26.28 -18.13
CA PHE A 478 -9.58 26.66 -17.52
C PHE A 478 -8.50 26.93 -18.56
N GLN A 479 -7.61 27.90 -18.27
CA GLN A 479 -6.56 28.34 -19.18
C GLN A 479 -5.14 27.95 -18.69
N GLU A 480 -5.05 27.34 -17.52
CA GLU A 480 -3.79 26.96 -16.91
C GLU A 480 -3.09 25.87 -17.75
N SER A 481 -1.90 26.18 -18.26
CA SER A 481 -1.19 25.31 -19.21
C SER A 481 -0.76 23.97 -18.60
N THR A 482 -0.51 23.92 -17.30
CA THR A 482 -0.14 22.70 -16.58
C THR A 482 -1.24 21.63 -16.59
N LEU A 483 -2.50 22.05 -16.79
CA LEU A 483 -3.65 21.14 -16.94
C LEU A 483 -3.72 20.46 -18.32
N TYR A 484 -2.88 20.89 -19.27
CA TYR A 484 -2.90 20.43 -20.67
C TYR A 484 -1.55 19.83 -21.13
N GLU A 485 -0.57 19.74 -20.24
CA GLU A 485 0.74 19.18 -20.57
C GLU A 485 0.59 17.77 -21.15
N ASP A 486 1.32 17.48 -22.24
CA ASP A 486 1.23 16.19 -22.91
C ASP A 486 2.02 15.09 -22.18
N ASP A 487 1.58 13.84 -22.33
CA ASP A 487 2.14 12.69 -21.62
C ASP A 487 3.62 12.48 -21.96
N ARG A 488 4.03 12.71 -23.21
CA ARG A 488 5.40 12.51 -23.64
C ARG A 488 6.37 13.46 -22.92
N SER A 489 6.00 14.74 -22.83
CA SER A 489 6.78 15.75 -22.09
C SER A 489 6.93 15.38 -20.63
N ILE A 490 5.86 14.86 -20.00
CA ILE A 490 5.90 14.41 -18.59
C ILE A 490 6.81 13.19 -18.45
N ILE A 491 6.69 12.19 -19.32
CA ILE A 491 7.55 10.98 -19.32
C ILE A 491 9.02 11.38 -19.41
N GLU A 492 9.40 12.17 -20.41
CA GLU A 492 10.79 12.58 -20.63
C GLU A 492 11.37 13.39 -19.48
N ARG A 493 10.57 14.26 -18.87
CA ARG A 493 10.96 14.99 -17.67
C ARG A 493 11.16 14.04 -16.48
N THR A 494 10.25 13.08 -16.28
CA THR A 494 10.34 12.09 -15.21
C THR A 494 11.59 11.22 -15.36
N LEU A 495 11.91 10.75 -16.57
CA LEU A 495 13.11 9.96 -16.83
C LEU A 495 14.39 10.75 -16.52
N ARG A 496 14.51 11.98 -17.03
CA ARG A 496 15.67 12.85 -16.74
C ARG A 496 15.84 13.09 -15.24
N ALA A 497 14.74 13.35 -14.55
CA ALA A 497 14.78 13.66 -13.14
C ALA A 497 15.05 12.42 -12.26
N SER A 498 14.80 11.22 -12.74
CA SER A 498 15.12 9.98 -12.03
C SER A 498 16.52 9.42 -12.32
N GLY A 499 17.36 10.16 -13.05
CA GLY A 499 18.73 9.73 -13.38
C GLY A 499 18.82 8.66 -14.47
N VAL A 500 17.69 8.27 -15.07
CA VAL A 500 17.67 7.33 -16.20
C VAL A 500 18.27 8.01 -17.42
N ARG A 501 19.20 7.31 -18.09
CA ARG A 501 19.93 7.83 -19.28
C ARG A 501 19.21 7.52 -20.57
N GLU A 502 18.44 6.45 -20.57
CA GLU A 502 17.70 5.98 -21.73
C GLU A 502 16.63 7.01 -22.14
N THR A 503 16.54 7.22 -23.43
CA THR A 503 15.39 7.90 -24.03
C THR A 503 14.15 7.04 -23.87
N TRP A 504 12.97 7.64 -24.02
CA TRP A 504 11.74 6.86 -24.03
C TRP A 504 11.74 5.72 -25.04
N GLN A 505 12.29 5.95 -26.22
CA GLN A 505 12.36 4.92 -27.25
C GLN A 505 13.23 3.74 -26.80
N GLU A 506 14.43 3.99 -26.29
CA GLU A 506 15.33 2.95 -25.77
C GLU A 506 14.68 2.21 -24.59
N LEU A 507 14.02 2.94 -23.69
CA LEU A 507 13.31 2.36 -22.57
C LEU A 507 12.17 1.43 -23.02
N THR A 508 11.41 1.79 -24.08
CA THR A 508 10.34 0.91 -24.62
C THR A 508 10.89 -0.34 -25.28
N GLU A 509 12.06 -0.26 -25.92
CA GLU A 509 12.74 -1.41 -26.54
C GLU A 509 13.29 -2.37 -25.47
N GLN A 510 13.84 -1.83 -24.38
CA GLN A 510 14.38 -2.63 -23.28
C GLN A 510 13.29 -3.08 -22.30
N GLY A 511 12.29 -2.23 -22.02
CA GLY A 511 11.18 -2.43 -21.11
C GLY A 511 11.43 -1.88 -19.70
N TRP A 512 12.67 -1.65 -19.31
CA TRP A 512 13.08 -1.14 -18.00
C TRP A 512 14.48 -0.51 -18.05
N ALA A 513 14.80 0.35 -17.09
CA ALA A 513 16.14 0.90 -16.89
C ALA A 513 16.45 1.04 -15.40
N HIS A 514 17.72 0.87 -15.02
CA HIS A 514 18.18 1.21 -13.68
C HIS A 514 18.35 2.73 -13.51
N VAL A 515 18.01 3.26 -12.34
CA VAL A 515 18.27 4.68 -12.00
C VAL A 515 19.76 4.96 -11.72
N ALA A 516 20.56 3.92 -11.55
CA ALA A 516 22.01 3.97 -11.44
C ALA A 516 22.62 2.67 -11.97
N ASP A 517 23.72 2.77 -12.72
CA ASP A 517 24.41 1.60 -13.29
C ASP A 517 24.98 0.70 -12.19
N GLU A 518 25.67 1.30 -11.24
CA GLU A 518 26.24 0.60 -10.09
C GLU A 518 25.24 0.57 -8.91
N PRO A 519 25.30 -0.49 -8.09
CA PRO A 519 24.50 -0.57 -6.86
C PRO A 519 24.74 0.62 -5.94
N LEU A 520 23.67 1.22 -5.43
CA LEU A 520 23.75 2.37 -4.54
C LEU A 520 23.83 1.93 -3.08
N ILE A 521 24.84 2.41 -2.36
CA ILE A 521 24.91 2.29 -0.90
C ILE A 521 24.26 3.55 -0.34
N LEU A 522 22.96 3.44 0.00
CA LEU A 522 22.25 4.55 0.58
C LEU A 522 22.77 4.84 1.98
N TRP A 523 22.84 6.13 2.37
CA TRP A 523 23.35 6.61 3.65
C TRP A 523 24.86 6.40 3.86
N ALA A 524 25.64 6.08 2.82
CA ALA A 524 27.09 5.82 2.93
C ALA A 524 27.89 6.99 3.54
N GLU A 525 27.43 8.22 3.37
CA GLU A 525 28.09 9.41 3.89
C GLU A 525 27.73 9.71 5.36
N GLY A 526 26.84 8.90 5.99
CA GLY A 526 26.39 9.08 7.37
C GLY A 526 25.65 10.40 7.61
N ARG A 527 25.13 11.03 6.55
CA ARG A 527 24.35 12.27 6.61
C ARG A 527 22.87 11.98 6.47
N PHE A 528 22.09 12.50 7.40
CA PHE A 528 20.63 12.30 7.46
C PHE A 528 19.92 13.63 7.29
N ALA A 529 18.72 13.61 6.70
CA ALA A 529 17.95 14.83 6.44
C ALA A 529 17.18 15.34 7.68
N THR A 530 17.68 15.03 8.86
CA THR A 530 17.21 15.53 10.15
C THR A 530 17.79 16.93 10.45
N PRO A 531 17.24 17.70 11.39
CA PRO A 531 17.80 18.97 11.81
C PRO A 531 19.27 18.91 12.29
N SER A 532 19.64 17.82 12.98
CA SER A 532 21.01 17.59 13.48
C SER A 532 21.96 17.07 12.40
N GLY A 533 21.47 16.63 11.26
CA GLY A 533 22.23 15.86 10.26
C GLY A 533 22.58 14.44 10.69
N ARG A 534 22.05 13.97 11.83
CA ARG A 534 22.29 12.66 12.46
C ARG A 534 21.00 11.85 12.58
N ILE A 535 21.08 10.58 12.91
CA ILE A 535 19.92 9.77 13.31
C ILE A 535 19.40 10.32 14.64
N GLU A 536 18.13 10.74 14.70
CA GLU A 536 17.52 11.32 15.90
C GLU A 536 16.62 10.30 16.61
N ILE A 537 17.17 9.60 17.62
CA ILE A 537 16.37 8.78 18.54
C ILE A 537 15.54 9.71 19.43
N ALA A 538 16.17 10.75 20.00
CA ALA A 538 15.51 11.84 20.67
C ALA A 538 15.17 12.93 19.63
N SER A 539 13.90 13.06 19.28
CA SER A 539 13.46 14.00 18.23
C SER A 539 12.73 15.19 18.82
N GLU A 540 13.36 16.37 18.73
CA GLU A 540 12.72 17.64 19.13
C GLU A 540 11.54 18.00 18.24
N ARG A 541 11.58 17.59 16.96
CA ARG A 541 10.44 17.77 16.04
C ARG A 541 9.22 16.97 16.49
N ALA A 542 9.42 15.71 16.90
CA ALA A 542 8.33 14.90 17.41
C ALA A 542 7.70 15.54 18.68
N GLU A 543 8.55 16.05 19.58
CA GLU A 543 8.08 16.76 20.78
C GLU A 543 7.33 18.05 20.45
N ALA A 544 7.79 18.82 19.50
CA ALA A 544 7.11 20.02 19.02
C ALA A 544 5.75 19.72 18.38
N ASP A 545 5.61 18.54 17.77
CA ASP A 545 4.34 18.05 17.19
C ASP A 545 3.44 17.34 18.23
N GLY A 546 3.81 17.42 19.53
CA GLY A 546 3.01 16.84 20.64
C GLY A 546 3.19 15.34 20.83
N LEU A 547 4.21 14.73 20.22
CA LEU A 547 4.53 13.31 20.32
C LEU A 547 5.64 13.08 21.38
N PRO A 548 5.80 11.85 21.90
CA PRO A 548 6.93 11.55 22.77
C PRO A 548 8.27 11.83 22.09
N ARG A 549 9.16 12.54 22.77
CA ARG A 549 10.51 12.85 22.29
C ARG A 549 11.30 11.57 21.98
N LEU A 550 11.18 10.54 22.84
CA LEU A 550 11.82 9.24 22.70
C LEU A 550 10.82 8.16 22.27
N PRO A 551 11.25 7.13 21.54
CA PRO A 551 10.47 5.89 21.39
C PRO A 551 10.18 5.26 22.75
N GLN A 552 9.02 4.62 22.87
CA GLN A 552 8.54 4.03 24.13
C GLN A 552 8.52 2.50 24.06
N ALA A 553 9.00 1.84 25.10
CA ALA A 553 8.96 0.40 25.28
C ALA A 553 7.58 -0.06 25.75
N THR A 554 6.58 0.03 24.86
CA THR A 554 5.18 -0.25 25.22
C THR A 554 4.59 -1.33 24.32
N ALA A 555 3.70 -2.14 24.91
CA ALA A 555 2.80 -3.01 24.18
C ALA A 555 1.38 -2.44 24.26
N ASP A 556 0.57 -2.74 23.24
CA ASP A 556 -0.87 -2.44 23.29
C ASP A 556 -1.55 -3.34 24.32
N ALA A 557 -2.57 -2.81 25.00
CA ALA A 557 -3.37 -3.57 25.92
C ALA A 557 -4.03 -4.79 25.24
N GLU A 558 -4.13 -5.88 25.95
CA GLU A 558 -4.88 -7.03 25.49
C GLU A 558 -6.39 -6.72 25.48
N PRO A 559 -7.14 -7.32 24.53
CA PRO A 559 -8.59 -7.23 24.54
C PRO A 559 -9.17 -7.72 25.86
N VAL A 560 -10.20 -7.04 26.34
CA VAL A 560 -10.91 -7.37 27.59
C VAL A 560 -12.30 -7.94 27.28
N ASP A 561 -13.02 -8.40 28.31
CA ASP A 561 -14.41 -8.82 28.21
C ASP A 561 -14.68 -9.94 27.20
N GLY A 562 -13.73 -10.87 27.05
CA GLY A 562 -13.86 -12.00 26.11
C GLY A 562 -13.76 -11.63 24.63
N LYS A 563 -13.36 -10.41 24.31
CA LYS A 563 -13.04 -10.00 22.93
C LYS A 563 -11.71 -10.57 22.47
N LEU A 564 -11.56 -10.70 21.16
CA LEU A 564 -10.33 -11.12 20.50
C LEU A 564 -9.83 -10.06 19.53
N ARG A 565 -8.50 -9.97 19.37
CA ARG A 565 -7.87 -9.08 18.41
C ARG A 565 -8.07 -9.59 16.98
N LEU A 566 -8.60 -8.76 16.09
CA LEU A 566 -8.82 -9.12 14.68
C LEU A 566 -7.68 -8.59 13.81
N ILE A 567 -6.94 -9.49 13.17
CA ILE A 567 -5.88 -9.18 12.19
C ILE A 567 -6.43 -9.39 10.79
N SER A 568 -6.30 -8.35 9.94
CA SER A 568 -6.85 -8.36 8.58
C SER A 568 -5.78 -8.05 7.51
N PRO A 569 -4.82 -8.96 7.24
CA PRO A 569 -3.75 -8.75 6.29
C PRO A 569 -4.20 -8.93 4.84
N ALA A 570 -3.28 -8.62 3.89
CA ALA A 570 -3.49 -8.79 2.47
C ALA A 570 -3.70 -10.27 2.07
N ALA A 571 -4.69 -10.51 1.21
CA ALA A 571 -4.97 -11.84 0.67
C ALA A 571 -3.97 -12.22 -0.43
N LYS A 572 -3.64 -13.51 -0.54
CA LYS A 572 -2.71 -14.06 -1.55
C LYS A 572 -3.13 -13.76 -2.99
N TRP A 573 -4.42 -13.90 -3.27
CA TRP A 573 -4.98 -13.86 -4.62
C TRP A 573 -5.45 -12.47 -5.07
N LEU A 574 -5.49 -11.50 -4.16
CA LEU A 574 -5.88 -10.14 -4.44
C LEU A 574 -4.67 -9.20 -4.32
N MET A 575 -4.78 -8.03 -4.96
CA MET A 575 -3.90 -6.90 -4.69
C MET A 575 -4.79 -5.74 -4.25
N ASN A 576 -4.88 -5.54 -2.94
CA ASN A 576 -5.97 -4.76 -2.35
C ASN A 576 -7.31 -5.18 -2.98
N SER A 577 -8.16 -4.29 -3.48
CA SER A 577 -9.40 -4.67 -4.16
C SER A 577 -9.24 -5.07 -5.63
N SER A 578 -8.03 -4.95 -6.21
CA SER A 578 -7.79 -5.40 -7.60
C SER A 578 -7.93 -6.91 -7.72
N PHE A 579 -8.50 -7.37 -8.83
CA PHE A 579 -8.79 -8.76 -9.18
C PHE A 579 -10.01 -9.37 -8.48
N GLY A 580 -10.67 -8.63 -7.57
CA GLY A 580 -11.86 -9.11 -6.85
C GLY A 580 -13.12 -9.27 -7.73
N ASN A 581 -13.07 -8.81 -8.98
CA ASN A 581 -14.10 -9.02 -10.00
C ASN A 581 -13.84 -10.22 -10.93
N ASP A 582 -12.67 -10.89 -10.82
CA ASP A 582 -12.39 -12.07 -11.65
C ASP A 582 -12.88 -13.34 -10.96
N HIS A 583 -13.92 -13.97 -11.51
CA HIS A 583 -14.53 -15.19 -10.95
C HIS A 583 -13.54 -16.35 -10.80
N ARG A 584 -12.48 -16.40 -11.62
CA ARG A 584 -11.43 -17.44 -11.53
C ARG A 584 -10.54 -17.18 -10.32
N VAL A 585 -10.21 -15.91 -10.05
CA VAL A 585 -9.48 -15.50 -8.84
C VAL A 585 -10.33 -15.77 -7.60
N ILE A 586 -11.62 -15.41 -7.62
CA ILE A 586 -12.56 -15.68 -6.51
C ILE A 586 -12.64 -17.18 -6.25
N LYS A 587 -12.74 -18.01 -7.29
CA LYS A 587 -12.76 -19.48 -7.16
C LYS A 587 -11.47 -20.05 -6.53
N MET A 588 -10.29 -19.51 -6.93
CA MET A 588 -9.02 -19.93 -6.32
C MET A 588 -8.90 -19.50 -4.87
N MET A 589 -9.45 -18.36 -4.53
CA MET A 589 -9.45 -17.83 -3.17
C MET A 589 -10.38 -18.63 -2.23
N GLY A 590 -11.45 -19.18 -2.78
CA GLY A 590 -12.47 -19.88 -2.00
C GLY A 590 -13.33 -18.93 -1.15
N PRO A 591 -14.23 -19.47 -0.30
CA PRO A 591 -15.07 -18.67 0.59
C PRO A 591 -14.23 -17.94 1.64
N ALA A 592 -14.78 -16.85 2.19
CA ALA A 592 -14.17 -16.15 3.31
C ALA A 592 -14.18 -17.04 4.56
N THR A 593 -13.05 -17.03 5.28
CA THR A 593 -12.87 -17.81 6.52
C THR A 593 -12.26 -16.94 7.61
N VAL A 594 -12.50 -17.30 8.87
CA VAL A 594 -11.74 -16.80 10.01
C VAL A 594 -10.83 -17.91 10.52
N THR A 595 -9.56 -17.58 10.77
CA THR A 595 -8.61 -18.51 11.39
C THR A 595 -8.42 -18.15 12.87
N CYS A 596 -8.45 -19.19 13.73
CA CYS A 596 -8.32 -19.09 15.17
C CYS A 596 -7.29 -20.11 15.67
N HIS A 597 -6.53 -19.76 16.70
CA HIS A 597 -5.58 -20.68 17.34
C HIS A 597 -6.32 -21.84 18.04
N PRO A 598 -5.77 -23.09 18.06
CA PRO A 598 -6.42 -24.23 18.73
C PRO A 598 -6.76 -23.99 20.19
N GLU A 599 -5.89 -23.35 20.97
CA GLU A 599 -6.14 -22.99 22.37
C GLU A 599 -7.34 -22.04 22.49
N THR A 600 -7.37 -20.96 21.74
CA THR A 600 -8.48 -20.01 21.74
C THR A 600 -9.79 -20.65 21.26
N ALA A 601 -9.74 -21.54 20.27
CA ALA A 601 -10.91 -22.27 19.80
C ALA A 601 -11.47 -23.22 20.90
N SER A 602 -10.57 -23.88 21.64
CA SER A 602 -10.94 -24.72 22.78
C SER A 602 -11.62 -23.93 23.90
N ASP A 603 -11.06 -22.78 24.26
CA ASP A 603 -11.60 -21.90 25.30
C ASP A 603 -13.00 -21.38 24.95
N LEU A 604 -13.26 -21.15 23.66
CA LEU A 604 -14.56 -20.71 23.15
C LEU A 604 -15.53 -21.87 22.87
N GLY A 605 -15.10 -23.12 22.98
CA GLY A 605 -15.94 -24.30 22.67
C GLY A 605 -16.36 -24.41 21.19
N ILE A 606 -15.51 -23.94 20.27
CA ILE A 606 -15.75 -23.96 18.82
C ILE A 606 -14.73 -24.84 18.10
N GLY A 607 -15.11 -25.41 16.97
CA GLY A 607 -14.33 -26.40 16.23
C GLY A 607 -14.09 -25.99 14.75
N ASN A 608 -13.12 -26.66 14.15
CA ASN A 608 -12.82 -26.46 12.74
C ASN A 608 -14.03 -26.81 11.86
N GLY A 609 -14.41 -25.88 10.98
CA GLY A 609 -15.58 -26.00 10.09
C GLY A 609 -16.88 -25.43 10.67
N ASP A 610 -16.91 -25.04 11.95
CA ASP A 610 -18.08 -24.37 12.54
C ASP A 610 -18.36 -23.05 11.81
N ARG A 611 -19.64 -22.70 11.71
CA ARG A 611 -20.04 -21.36 11.34
C ARG A 611 -20.02 -20.48 12.58
N VAL A 612 -19.30 -19.38 12.50
CA VAL A 612 -19.17 -18.43 13.61
C VAL A 612 -19.54 -17.02 13.16
N ARG A 613 -20.14 -16.28 14.08
CA ARG A 613 -20.40 -14.85 13.95
C ARG A 613 -19.31 -14.09 14.69
N LEU A 614 -18.62 -13.21 13.96
CA LEU A 614 -17.79 -12.16 14.52
C LEU A 614 -18.63 -10.91 14.64
N SER A 615 -18.61 -10.21 15.78
CA SER A 615 -19.39 -8.99 15.97
C SER A 615 -18.71 -7.99 16.88
N ASN A 616 -19.00 -6.73 16.65
CA ASN A 616 -18.69 -5.59 17.50
C ASN A 616 -19.76 -4.49 17.30
N GLU A 617 -19.52 -3.30 17.86
CA GLU A 617 -20.43 -2.15 17.75
C GLU A 617 -20.66 -1.63 16.32
N LEU A 618 -19.77 -1.95 15.37
CA LEU A 618 -19.87 -1.50 13.98
C LEU A 618 -20.71 -2.44 13.09
N GLY A 619 -20.74 -3.73 13.43
CA GLY A 619 -21.46 -4.70 12.64
C GLY A 619 -21.12 -6.16 12.96
N GLU A 620 -21.51 -7.03 12.06
CA GLU A 620 -21.27 -8.46 12.17
C GLU A 620 -20.85 -9.10 10.84
N LEU A 621 -20.15 -10.20 10.93
CA LEU A 621 -19.73 -11.01 9.78
C LEU A 621 -19.78 -12.49 10.12
N VAL A 622 -20.46 -13.29 9.28
CA VAL A 622 -20.58 -14.74 9.47
C VAL A 622 -19.58 -15.46 8.59
N LEU A 623 -18.70 -16.26 9.21
CA LEU A 623 -17.60 -16.94 8.53
C LEU A 623 -17.51 -18.41 8.94
N THR A 624 -16.85 -19.21 8.11
CA THR A 624 -16.44 -20.56 8.48
C THR A 624 -15.14 -20.52 9.25
N LEU A 625 -15.11 -21.18 10.42
CA LEU A 625 -13.93 -21.25 11.26
C LEU A 625 -12.90 -22.23 10.71
N ARG A 626 -11.65 -21.78 10.68
CA ARG A 626 -10.46 -22.61 10.47
C ARG A 626 -9.62 -22.60 11.75
N VAL A 627 -9.37 -23.76 12.32
CA VAL A 627 -8.49 -23.89 13.49
C VAL A 627 -7.07 -24.19 13.02
N SER A 628 -6.11 -23.35 13.42
CA SER A 628 -4.71 -23.47 13.01
C SER A 628 -3.78 -22.71 13.95
N ASP A 629 -2.57 -23.23 14.18
CA ASP A 629 -1.46 -22.62 14.92
C ASP A 629 -0.72 -21.52 14.13
N MET A 630 -1.23 -21.20 12.93
CA MET A 630 -0.64 -20.11 12.13
C MET A 630 -0.86 -18.71 12.69
N ILE A 631 -1.76 -18.55 13.64
CA ILE A 631 -2.03 -17.27 14.35
C ILE A 631 -1.78 -17.44 15.84
N THR A 632 -1.35 -16.39 16.53
CA THR A 632 -1.14 -16.39 17.99
C THR A 632 -2.45 -16.63 18.77
N PRO A 633 -2.41 -17.25 19.96
CA PRO A 633 -3.56 -17.28 20.87
C PRO A 633 -4.11 -15.86 21.12
N GLY A 634 -5.43 -15.75 21.35
CA GLY A 634 -6.09 -14.46 21.60
C GLY A 634 -6.31 -13.59 20.35
N ALA A 635 -5.89 -14.04 19.17
CA ALA A 635 -6.08 -13.33 17.91
C ALA A 635 -6.87 -14.15 16.87
N LEU A 636 -7.51 -13.43 15.97
CA LEU A 636 -8.23 -13.95 14.81
C LEU A 636 -7.64 -13.41 13.52
N LEU A 637 -7.64 -14.23 12.48
CA LEU A 637 -7.15 -13.85 11.16
C LEU A 637 -8.27 -13.90 10.12
N VAL A 638 -8.56 -12.77 9.47
CA VAL A 638 -9.49 -12.67 8.33
C VAL A 638 -8.82 -11.87 7.22
N TYR A 639 -8.61 -12.46 6.05
CA TYR A 639 -8.00 -11.75 4.93
C TYR A 639 -8.92 -10.68 4.35
N LYS A 640 -8.37 -9.47 4.10
CA LYS A 640 -9.09 -8.30 3.59
C LYS A 640 -9.32 -8.33 2.07
N SER A 641 -10.04 -7.32 1.57
CA SER A 641 -10.08 -6.86 0.17
C SER A 641 -11.05 -7.59 -0.77
N ARG A 642 -11.95 -8.43 -0.26
CA ARG A 642 -13.02 -9.02 -1.07
C ARG A 642 -14.02 -7.94 -1.50
N TRP A 643 -14.51 -8.01 -2.73
CA TRP A 643 -15.59 -7.16 -3.19
C TRP A 643 -16.90 -7.57 -2.52
N LEU A 644 -17.68 -6.59 -2.06
CA LEU A 644 -18.94 -6.83 -1.36
C LEU A 644 -19.96 -7.56 -2.22
N LYS A 645 -20.06 -7.15 -3.49
CA LYS A 645 -21.01 -7.76 -4.43
C LYS A 645 -20.71 -9.22 -4.77
N SER A 646 -19.52 -9.71 -4.41
CA SER A 646 -19.11 -11.11 -4.55
C SER A 646 -19.31 -11.94 -3.30
N GLU A 647 -19.68 -11.32 -2.16
CA GLU A 647 -19.88 -12.00 -0.87
C GLU A 647 -21.38 -12.16 -0.56
N PRO A 648 -21.79 -13.27 0.11
CA PRO A 648 -23.19 -13.56 0.39
C PRO A 648 -23.93 -12.45 1.14
N ASP A 649 -23.26 -11.86 2.16
CA ASP A 649 -23.85 -10.82 3.01
C ASP A 649 -23.57 -9.41 2.50
N ARG A 650 -23.00 -9.27 1.30
CA ARG A 650 -22.53 -8.02 0.73
C ARG A 650 -21.65 -7.21 1.71
N ALA A 651 -20.79 -7.91 2.44
CA ALA A 651 -19.87 -7.37 3.43
C ALA A 651 -18.54 -8.10 3.38
N ASN A 652 -17.48 -7.43 3.80
CA ASN A 652 -16.17 -8.04 4.05
C ASN A 652 -15.68 -7.64 5.44
N VAL A 653 -14.45 -8.01 5.81
CA VAL A 653 -13.91 -7.75 7.16
C VAL A 653 -13.97 -6.27 7.59
N ASN A 654 -14.04 -5.32 6.64
CA ASN A 654 -14.12 -3.89 6.96
C ASN A 654 -15.45 -3.46 7.61
N VAL A 655 -16.48 -4.32 7.60
CA VAL A 655 -17.70 -4.09 8.39
C VAL A 655 -17.43 -4.11 9.89
N LEU A 656 -16.35 -4.79 10.30
CA LEU A 656 -15.91 -4.89 11.70
C LEU A 656 -14.74 -3.93 12.01
N CYS A 657 -13.98 -3.50 10.99
CA CYS A 657 -12.77 -2.69 11.20
C CYS A 657 -13.11 -1.27 11.62
N VAL A 658 -12.46 -0.82 12.70
CA VAL A 658 -12.63 0.54 13.20
C VAL A 658 -11.87 1.55 12.35
N ALA A 659 -12.50 2.70 12.05
CA ALA A 659 -11.86 3.84 11.39
C ALA A 659 -11.08 4.66 12.43
N ARG A 660 -10.12 4.05 13.12
CA ARG A 660 -9.31 4.67 14.16
C ARG A 660 -7.94 5.06 13.61
N LYS A 661 -7.50 6.26 13.93
CA LYS A 661 -6.16 6.74 13.62
C LYS A 661 -5.11 6.14 14.57
N THR A 662 -3.90 5.92 14.06
CA THR A 662 -2.72 5.61 14.85
C THR A 662 -2.13 6.89 15.46
N ASP A 663 -1.07 6.77 16.22
CA ASP A 663 -0.38 7.87 16.92
C ASP A 663 0.33 8.88 16.01
N MET A 664 0.61 8.52 14.76
CA MET A 664 1.34 9.39 13.81
C MET A 664 0.73 9.31 12.41
N GLY A 665 0.88 10.40 11.62
CA GLY A 665 0.56 10.43 10.19
C GLY A 665 -0.92 10.26 9.87
N GLU A 666 -1.84 10.46 10.83
CA GLU A 666 -3.29 10.33 10.61
C GLU A 666 -3.71 8.97 10.01
N SER A 667 -2.86 7.93 10.16
CA SER A 667 -2.96 6.66 9.46
C SER A 667 -3.88 5.67 10.16
N THR A 668 -4.22 4.59 9.46
CA THR A 668 -5.15 3.57 9.95
C THR A 668 -4.55 2.65 11.01
N SER A 669 -5.30 2.36 12.08
CA SER A 669 -4.98 1.33 13.07
C SER A 669 -5.95 0.15 13.03
N VAL A 670 -6.24 -0.38 11.85
CA VAL A 670 -7.25 -1.46 11.66
C VAL A 670 -6.98 -2.72 12.49
N HIS A 671 -5.74 -3.00 12.87
CA HIS A 671 -5.39 -4.10 13.76
C HIS A 671 -5.69 -3.82 15.25
N ALA A 672 -6.22 -2.62 15.56
CA ALA A 672 -6.83 -2.33 16.86
C ALA A 672 -8.26 -2.86 17.00
N THR A 673 -8.82 -3.44 15.93
CA THR A 673 -10.17 -3.99 15.91
C THR A 673 -10.30 -5.16 16.88
N GLU A 674 -11.35 -5.14 17.69
CA GLU A 674 -11.70 -6.19 18.62
C GLU A 674 -13.11 -6.70 18.32
N VAL A 675 -13.28 -8.00 18.43
CA VAL A 675 -14.56 -8.67 18.15
C VAL A 675 -14.88 -9.74 19.16
N THR A 676 -16.17 -10.01 19.35
CA THR A 676 -16.66 -11.21 20.02
C THR A 676 -16.91 -12.29 18.98
N VAL A 677 -16.84 -13.55 19.42
CA VAL A 677 -17.09 -14.72 18.59
C VAL A 677 -18.23 -15.53 19.19
N SER A 678 -19.22 -15.89 18.39
CA SER A 678 -20.28 -16.80 18.80
C SER A 678 -20.51 -17.85 17.72
N ARG A 679 -20.76 -19.10 18.13
CA ARG A 679 -21.15 -20.18 17.21
C ARG A 679 -22.57 -19.90 16.70
N ILE A 680 -22.78 -20.23 15.44
CA ILE A 680 -24.10 -20.24 14.82
C ILE A 680 -24.51 -21.71 14.66
N ASP A 681 -25.67 -22.06 15.20
CA ASP A 681 -26.23 -23.43 15.12
C ASP A 681 -26.67 -23.78 13.69
#